data_f2d8d1c94bc0ead8fd8a645895d7fbb5
#
_entry.id   f2d8d1c94bc0ead8fd8a645895d7fbb5
#
_cell.length_a   1.000
_cell.length_b   1.000
_cell.length_c   1.000
_cell.angle_alpha   90.00
_cell.angle_beta   90.00
_cell.angle_gamma   90.00
#
_symmetry.space_group_name_H-M   'P 1'
#
loop_
_entity.id
_entity.type
_entity.pdbx_description
1 polymer ?
#
loop_
_entity_poly.entity_id
_entity_poly.type
_entity_poly.pdbx_seq_one_letter_code
_entity_poly.pdbx_strand_id
1 'polypeptide(L)'
;MQVLLYDQLHPKNIPHFPKMQGLLEAGDFRSADVKKVGPNLYRARLDISNRLLFSLYRYQEKTYILVLEYIAHHAYHTSRFLRRGGTIDESKLPTVDHPEQAEAAPLAYMNPQLPTFHLLNKVISFDDAQQAIYTLPPPCIVIGSAGSGKTVLTLEKMKAAPGDVLYVTRSPYLVQNARNLYYALEYTNDAQDVSFLSFAEYLASLRVPHGREMGLQDFAQWFARHRAASRFKDPHALFEEFQGVITGPATDHPYLSREEYLGLGIRQSIFAADERPYVYDLFGKYLVFMQENNYYDPNMLSSHYLPLVEPRYDFVVVDEVQDLTTIQLQLILTSLREPHQFLLCGDANQIVHPNYFAWSTLKRFFYQQDGLAAPAELIRILHNNYRNSRNVIEVANRLLKLKHARFGSVDRESNYLVQSTSETSGTVLLLADTELITRELNQKTRQSTRFAVVVLHPEHKPAARAHFQTPLIFSIQEAKGLEYDNIILYNFTSTAEERFRDITRGISTADVLGEDLRYARAREKGDKSLEMYKFHINALYVAVTRAVENLYIIEANPGQRLFEVLGLRHWEERLALADHGSSLDEWRQEARRLELQGKQEQADAIRTQILKLKDVPWQVLHGETLRALERQASESDDKQAKLLLFEYALVYQDRNRMQALAARGFRPAIQPDKGIKPLTQKYFFPYELKKPEAMLRQVDQYGVDFRNPFNQTPLMIAARLGNDEQVARLVAMGADTSLINNVGFNAFHIVLEQACIDAHYAARKLAGVYDTLAPLDMVIQVDGRLVKLDNRSMEFLLFNLMIAMFYTRLGDNVVRFGGGAFRSGDFVEVLHHFPDALVPARRKHRVYISSILAKNEVHRDDPYNRKLFRRLKHGHYIINPQLAVWVEGDWRNMYDVLSLDALGYRYQDRRAWYAVDPHERMQGQLQHFKTVIKQLQAGEETAVAVYF
;
A
#
# COMPACT_ATOMS: atom_id res chain seq x y z
N MET A 1 -32.67 -18.61 12.45
CA MET A 1 -31.43 -18.05 11.83
C MET A 1 -31.10 -18.87 10.60
N GLN A 2 -30.28 -18.35 9.66
CA GLN A 2 -29.83 -19.12 8.50
C GLN A 2 -28.33 -19.40 8.60
N VAL A 3 -27.94 -20.65 8.30
CA VAL A 3 -26.53 -21.06 8.30
C VAL A 3 -25.98 -20.98 6.89
N LEU A 4 -24.85 -20.28 6.72
CA LEU A 4 -24.09 -20.21 5.50
C LEU A 4 -22.68 -20.80 5.72
N LEU A 5 -22.16 -21.49 4.72
CA LEU A 5 -20.84 -22.10 4.77
C LEU A 5 -19.81 -21.24 4.03
N TYR A 6 -18.62 -21.14 4.59
CA TYR A 6 -17.50 -20.65 3.83
C TYR A 6 -17.28 -21.51 2.57
N ASP A 7 -17.06 -20.88 1.42
CA ASP A 7 -17.03 -21.53 0.10
C ASP A 7 -16.04 -22.70 -0.02
N GLN A 8 -14.97 -22.70 0.81
CA GLN A 8 -14.00 -23.79 0.87
C GLN A 8 -14.43 -24.97 1.76
N LEU A 9 -15.58 -24.86 2.41
CA LEU A 9 -16.13 -25.94 3.25
C LEU A 9 -17.16 -26.77 2.49
N HIS A 10 -16.95 -28.06 2.46
CA HIS A 10 -17.93 -28.98 1.89
C HIS A 10 -18.73 -29.66 3.00
N PRO A 11 -20.06 -29.54 3.03
CA PRO A 11 -20.90 -30.13 4.07
C PRO A 11 -20.65 -31.63 4.28
N LYS A 12 -20.33 -32.36 3.21
CA LYS A 12 -20.05 -33.79 3.25
C LYS A 12 -18.79 -34.17 4.05
N ASN A 13 -17.86 -33.20 4.20
CA ASN A 13 -16.60 -33.42 4.91
C ASN A 13 -16.70 -33.06 6.40
N ILE A 14 -17.85 -32.55 6.86
CA ILE A 14 -18.08 -32.15 8.26
C ILE A 14 -18.96 -33.21 8.94
N PRO A 15 -18.42 -33.94 9.92
CA PRO A 15 -19.21 -34.95 10.64
C PRO A 15 -20.44 -34.35 11.30
N HIS A 16 -21.58 -35.05 11.21
CA HIS A 16 -22.84 -34.65 11.84
C HIS A 16 -23.36 -33.25 11.47
N PHE A 17 -22.87 -32.66 10.36
CA PHE A 17 -23.22 -31.28 9.95
C PHE A 17 -24.74 -31.04 9.83
N PRO A 18 -25.57 -31.90 9.20
CA PRO A 18 -27.03 -31.62 9.06
C PRO A 18 -27.73 -31.47 10.41
N LYS A 19 -27.34 -32.27 11.41
CA LYS A 19 -27.87 -32.17 12.77
C LYS A 19 -27.46 -30.84 13.43
N MET A 20 -26.17 -30.48 13.31
CA MET A 20 -25.66 -29.25 13.86
C MET A 20 -26.29 -28.03 13.20
N GLN A 21 -26.41 -28.04 11.88
CA GLN A 21 -27.09 -27.01 11.12
C GLN A 21 -28.52 -26.78 11.63
N GLY A 22 -29.29 -27.86 11.82
CA GLY A 22 -30.67 -27.75 12.33
C GLY A 22 -30.73 -27.14 13.73
N LEU A 23 -29.82 -27.49 14.65
CA LEU A 23 -29.75 -26.89 15.99
C LEU A 23 -29.42 -25.39 15.93
N LEU A 24 -28.42 -25.02 15.11
CA LEU A 24 -27.99 -23.63 14.96
C LEU A 24 -29.10 -22.78 14.30
N GLU A 25 -29.78 -23.28 13.27
CA GLU A 25 -30.87 -22.57 12.59
C GLU A 25 -32.09 -22.38 13.50
N ALA A 26 -32.37 -23.36 14.38
CA ALA A 26 -33.41 -23.27 15.40
C ALA A 26 -33.04 -22.33 16.56
N GLY A 27 -31.76 -21.88 16.66
CA GLY A 27 -31.27 -21.07 17.77
C GLY A 27 -31.04 -21.85 19.07
N ASP A 28 -30.98 -23.19 19.00
CA ASP A 28 -30.72 -24.06 20.14
C ASP A 28 -29.19 -24.16 20.39
N PHE A 29 -28.62 -23.06 20.87
CA PHE A 29 -27.18 -22.97 21.18
C PHE A 29 -26.80 -23.84 22.35
N ARG A 30 -27.71 -24.11 23.28
CA ARG A 30 -27.48 -24.97 24.40
C ARG A 30 -27.23 -26.43 23.96
N SER A 31 -28.10 -26.99 23.11
CA SER A 31 -27.92 -28.34 22.58
C SER A 31 -26.72 -28.46 21.63
N ALA A 32 -26.36 -27.38 20.97
CA ALA A 32 -25.18 -27.29 20.14
C ALA A 32 -23.87 -27.11 20.94
N ASP A 33 -23.92 -26.94 22.27
CA ASP A 33 -22.81 -26.64 23.16
C ASP A 33 -21.95 -25.48 22.63
N VAL A 34 -22.60 -24.32 22.41
CA VAL A 34 -21.94 -23.14 21.86
C VAL A 34 -21.13 -22.44 22.94
N LYS A 35 -19.87 -22.10 22.61
CA LYS A 35 -19.01 -21.30 23.48
C LYS A 35 -18.33 -20.18 22.71
N LYS A 36 -18.11 -19.03 23.37
CA LYS A 36 -17.41 -17.88 22.81
C LYS A 36 -15.89 -18.10 22.88
N VAL A 37 -15.21 -18.09 21.73
CA VAL A 37 -13.75 -18.30 21.60
C VAL A 37 -13.00 -16.99 21.37
N GLY A 38 -13.69 -15.94 20.89
CA GLY A 38 -13.12 -14.63 20.61
C GLY A 38 -14.19 -13.59 20.31
N PRO A 39 -13.80 -12.35 19.96
CA PRO A 39 -14.72 -11.32 19.50
C PRO A 39 -15.50 -11.80 18.27
N ASN A 40 -16.83 -11.84 18.37
CA ASN A 40 -17.72 -12.39 17.35
C ASN A 40 -17.29 -13.77 16.78
N LEU A 41 -16.66 -14.61 17.59
CA LEU A 41 -16.17 -15.91 17.19
C LEU A 41 -16.64 -16.98 18.18
N TYR A 42 -17.35 -17.98 17.70
CA TYR A 42 -18.01 -19.01 18.47
C TYR A 42 -17.63 -20.39 17.96
N ARG A 43 -17.67 -21.37 18.86
CA ARG A 43 -17.56 -22.76 18.49
C ARG A 43 -18.81 -23.53 18.86
N ALA A 44 -19.22 -24.50 18.05
CA ALA A 44 -20.23 -25.51 18.37
C ALA A 44 -19.57 -26.90 18.42
N ARG A 45 -20.11 -27.80 19.26
CA ARG A 45 -19.58 -29.15 19.44
C ARG A 45 -20.26 -30.13 18.51
N LEU A 46 -19.54 -30.61 17.49
CA LEU A 46 -20.03 -31.65 16.58
C LEU A 46 -20.11 -33.03 17.22
N ASP A 47 -19.02 -33.39 17.92
CA ASP A 47 -18.87 -34.63 18.69
C ASP A 47 -17.79 -34.46 19.79
N ILE A 48 -17.29 -35.57 20.35
CA ILE A 48 -16.28 -35.57 21.42
C ILE A 48 -15.01 -34.81 20.98
N SER A 49 -14.55 -35.01 19.73
CA SER A 49 -13.27 -34.53 19.22
C SER A 49 -13.37 -33.35 18.28
N ASN A 50 -14.54 -33.12 17.70
CA ASN A 50 -14.69 -32.18 16.55
C ASN A 50 -15.53 -30.96 16.89
N ARG A 51 -15.12 -29.81 16.33
CA ARG A 51 -15.77 -28.53 16.57
C ARG A 51 -16.08 -27.83 15.25
N LEU A 52 -17.11 -26.98 15.27
CA LEU A 52 -17.46 -26.09 14.19
C LEU A 52 -17.23 -24.66 14.65
N LEU A 53 -16.40 -23.92 13.95
CA LEU A 53 -16.12 -22.51 14.22
C LEU A 53 -17.02 -21.63 13.38
N PHE A 54 -17.68 -20.64 13.98
CA PHE A 54 -18.59 -19.74 13.26
C PHE A 54 -18.64 -18.35 13.87
N SER A 55 -19.16 -17.40 13.11
CA SER A 55 -19.43 -16.01 13.51
C SER A 55 -20.88 -15.65 13.27
N LEU A 56 -21.37 -14.65 13.99
CA LEU A 56 -22.74 -14.15 13.87
C LEU A 56 -22.77 -12.77 13.22
N TYR A 57 -23.61 -12.61 12.22
CA TYR A 57 -23.76 -11.35 11.50
C TYR A 57 -25.24 -10.98 11.36
N ARG A 58 -25.50 -9.67 11.41
CA ARG A 58 -26.83 -9.10 11.19
C ARG A 58 -26.91 -8.41 9.84
N TYR A 59 -27.86 -8.80 9.02
CA TYR A 59 -28.18 -8.16 7.76
C TYR A 59 -29.70 -8.04 7.61
N GLN A 60 -30.21 -6.84 7.28
CA GLN A 60 -31.65 -6.55 7.16
C GLN A 60 -32.48 -7.12 8.34
N GLU A 61 -32.06 -6.80 9.56
CA GLU A 61 -32.65 -7.23 10.84
C GLU A 61 -32.66 -8.74 11.11
N LYS A 62 -32.11 -9.55 10.19
CA LYS A 62 -31.97 -10.99 10.39
C LYS A 62 -30.56 -11.35 10.82
N THR A 63 -30.45 -12.32 11.71
CA THR A 63 -29.14 -12.86 12.14
C THR A 63 -28.78 -14.11 11.34
N TYR A 64 -27.57 -14.15 10.84
CA TYR A 64 -26.97 -15.23 10.05
C TYR A 64 -25.79 -15.85 10.78
N ILE A 65 -25.64 -17.13 10.62
CA ILE A 65 -24.52 -17.92 11.18
C ILE A 65 -23.59 -18.25 10.03
N LEU A 66 -22.40 -17.70 10.08
CA LEU A 66 -21.38 -17.92 9.06
C LEU A 66 -20.35 -18.92 9.56
N VAL A 67 -20.41 -20.14 9.06
CA VAL A 67 -19.50 -21.23 9.41
C VAL A 67 -18.18 -21.01 8.71
N LEU A 68 -17.12 -20.84 9.50
CA LEU A 68 -15.80 -20.44 9.04
C LEU A 68 -14.87 -21.62 8.85
N GLU A 69 -14.90 -22.58 9.78
CA GLU A 69 -13.92 -23.67 9.78
C GLU A 69 -14.45 -24.91 10.52
N TYR A 70 -14.01 -26.07 10.06
CA TYR A 70 -14.15 -27.32 10.76
C TYR A 70 -12.82 -27.68 11.46
N ILE A 71 -12.86 -27.82 12.79
CA ILE A 71 -11.71 -28.16 13.62
C ILE A 71 -11.79 -29.60 14.06
N ALA A 72 -10.91 -30.43 13.54
CA ALA A 72 -10.78 -31.82 13.88
C ALA A 72 -9.88 -32.01 15.11
N HIS A 73 -10.20 -32.99 15.96
CA HIS A 73 -9.36 -33.40 17.09
C HIS A 73 -8.88 -32.29 18.02
N HIS A 74 -9.70 -31.27 18.26
CA HIS A 74 -9.35 -30.10 19.08
C HIS A 74 -8.11 -29.33 18.60
N ALA A 75 -7.77 -29.42 17.33
CA ALA A 75 -6.58 -28.81 16.75
C ALA A 75 -6.74 -27.29 16.57
N TYR A 76 -7.14 -26.56 17.60
CA TYR A 76 -7.32 -25.09 17.57
C TYR A 76 -6.06 -24.34 17.15
N HIS A 77 -4.90 -24.90 17.42
CA HIS A 77 -3.62 -24.31 17.03
C HIS A 77 -3.38 -24.29 15.51
N THR A 78 -4.16 -25.05 14.74
CA THR A 78 -4.11 -25.06 13.27
C THR A 78 -5.11 -24.10 12.64
N SER A 79 -6.02 -23.54 13.44
CA SER A 79 -7.06 -22.65 12.94
C SER A 79 -6.49 -21.31 12.51
N ARG A 80 -6.88 -20.88 11.30
CA ARG A 80 -6.54 -19.55 10.75
C ARG A 80 -7.39 -18.41 11.32
N PHE A 81 -8.47 -18.70 12.04
CA PHE A 81 -9.38 -17.72 12.62
C PHE A 81 -9.09 -17.43 14.09
N LEU A 82 -8.23 -18.24 14.72
CA LEU A 82 -7.82 -18.08 16.10
C LEU A 82 -6.41 -17.48 16.17
N ARG A 83 -6.14 -16.69 17.23
CA ARG A 83 -4.79 -16.10 17.40
C ARG A 83 -3.72 -17.21 17.47
N ARG A 84 -2.64 -17.02 16.73
CA ARG A 84 -1.51 -17.96 16.66
C ARG A 84 -0.97 -18.29 18.06
N GLY A 85 -0.81 -19.59 18.34
CA GLY A 85 -0.08 -20.08 19.51
C GLY A 85 -0.85 -20.18 20.82
N GLY A 86 -2.12 -19.84 20.85
CA GLY A 86 -2.95 -20.03 22.05
C GLY A 86 -3.47 -21.45 22.18
N THR A 87 -3.10 -22.16 23.23
CA THR A 87 -3.84 -23.36 23.67
C THR A 87 -5.17 -22.91 24.26
N ILE A 88 -6.27 -23.25 23.60
CA ILE A 88 -7.60 -22.95 24.11
C ILE A 88 -7.99 -23.99 25.16
N ASP A 89 -8.16 -23.54 26.39
CA ASP A 89 -8.73 -24.32 27.47
C ASP A 89 -10.26 -24.23 27.40
N GLU A 90 -10.91 -25.22 26.79
CA GLU A 90 -12.38 -25.24 26.60
C GLU A 90 -13.15 -25.17 27.93
N SER A 91 -12.54 -25.53 29.06
CA SER A 91 -13.21 -25.46 30.37
C SER A 91 -13.45 -24.02 30.83
N LYS A 92 -12.61 -23.09 30.35
CA LYS A 92 -12.68 -21.66 30.69
C LYS A 92 -13.48 -20.82 29.70
N LEU A 93 -13.95 -21.40 28.59
CA LEU A 93 -14.72 -20.65 27.59
C LEU A 93 -16.13 -20.36 28.09
N PRO A 94 -16.62 -19.10 27.96
CA PRO A 94 -17.99 -18.71 28.27
C PRO A 94 -18.98 -19.49 27.42
N THR A 95 -19.99 -20.12 28.06
CA THR A 95 -21.11 -20.80 27.38
C THR A 95 -22.12 -19.75 26.89
N VAL A 96 -22.67 -19.99 25.71
CA VAL A 96 -23.71 -19.16 25.10
C VAL A 96 -24.93 -20.06 24.84
N ASP A 97 -25.93 -19.97 25.70
CA ASP A 97 -27.10 -20.84 25.65
C ASP A 97 -28.18 -20.35 24.67
N HIS A 98 -28.23 -19.04 24.43
CA HIS A 98 -29.20 -18.39 23.56
C HIS A 98 -28.55 -17.40 22.62
N PRO A 99 -29.06 -17.26 21.37
CA PRO A 99 -28.53 -16.29 20.38
C PRO A 99 -28.53 -14.85 20.85
N GLU A 100 -29.42 -14.44 21.73
CA GLU A 100 -29.51 -13.08 22.29
C GLU A 100 -28.35 -12.72 23.20
N GLN A 101 -27.64 -13.72 23.73
CA GLN A 101 -26.44 -13.56 24.55
C GLN A 101 -25.19 -13.35 23.67
N ALA A 102 -25.32 -13.54 22.36
CA ALA A 102 -24.22 -13.43 21.42
C ALA A 102 -24.25 -12.08 20.70
N GLU A 103 -23.08 -11.48 20.54
CA GLU A 103 -22.90 -10.24 19.76
C GLU A 103 -22.89 -10.57 18.27
N ALA A 104 -23.88 -10.08 17.51
CA ALA A 104 -23.89 -10.18 16.07
C ALA A 104 -23.35 -8.87 15.46
N ALA A 105 -22.29 -8.95 14.66
CA ALA A 105 -21.73 -7.80 13.97
C ALA A 105 -22.63 -7.38 12.79
N PRO A 106 -22.77 -6.07 12.49
CA PRO A 106 -23.51 -5.62 11.32
C PRO A 106 -22.74 -6.01 10.03
N LEU A 107 -23.49 -6.38 9.00
CA LEU A 107 -22.94 -6.70 7.68
C LEU A 107 -23.54 -5.74 6.65
N ALA A 108 -22.67 -5.13 5.84
CA ALA A 108 -23.08 -4.16 4.84
C ALA A 108 -23.90 -4.79 3.69
N TYR A 109 -23.56 -6.02 3.32
CA TYR A 109 -24.28 -6.76 2.28
C TYR A 109 -24.14 -8.26 2.47
N MET A 110 -25.21 -8.99 2.15
CA MET A 110 -25.21 -10.45 2.04
C MET A 110 -26.25 -10.90 1.01
N ASN A 111 -25.93 -11.95 0.24
CA ASN A 111 -26.92 -12.63 -0.60
C ASN A 111 -27.51 -13.83 0.15
N PRO A 112 -28.72 -13.72 0.69
CA PRO A 112 -29.33 -14.79 1.47
C PRO A 112 -29.80 -16.01 0.62
N GLN A 113 -29.75 -15.89 -0.70
CA GLN A 113 -30.12 -16.97 -1.62
C GLN A 113 -28.98 -17.95 -1.85
N LEU A 114 -27.73 -17.54 -1.60
CA LEU A 114 -26.58 -18.42 -1.73
C LEU A 114 -26.31 -19.17 -0.42
N PRO A 115 -26.08 -20.51 -0.47
CA PRO A 115 -25.77 -21.31 0.73
C PRO A 115 -24.32 -21.11 1.20
N THR A 116 -23.47 -20.44 0.41
CA THR A 116 -22.06 -20.20 0.68
C THR A 116 -21.72 -18.73 0.66
N PHE A 117 -20.61 -18.37 1.31
CA PHE A 117 -20.07 -17.02 1.31
C PHE A 117 -18.55 -17.03 1.07
N HIS A 118 -18.04 -15.94 0.54
CA HIS A 118 -16.63 -15.70 0.32
C HIS A 118 -16.04 -14.84 1.45
N LEU A 119 -14.80 -15.08 1.81
CA LEU A 119 -14.17 -14.47 2.98
C LEU A 119 -12.91 -13.70 2.61
N LEU A 120 -12.99 -12.37 2.66
CA LEU A 120 -11.87 -11.44 2.57
C LEU A 120 -11.98 -10.47 3.73
N ASN A 121 -11.07 -10.41 4.66
CA ASN A 121 -10.99 -9.52 5.82
C ASN A 121 -12.37 -9.10 6.47
N LYS A 122 -13.42 -9.08 5.68
CA LYS A 122 -14.85 -8.98 6.04
C LYS A 122 -15.59 -10.12 5.37
N VAL A 123 -16.60 -10.64 6.02
CA VAL A 123 -17.48 -11.65 5.41
C VAL A 123 -18.25 -10.98 4.28
N ILE A 124 -18.10 -11.50 3.07
CA ILE A 124 -18.71 -10.96 1.86
C ILE A 124 -19.41 -12.10 1.13
N SER A 125 -20.64 -11.85 0.75
CA SER A 125 -21.42 -12.72 -0.12
C SER A 125 -21.53 -12.07 -1.49
N PHE A 126 -21.21 -12.81 -2.55
CA PHE A 126 -21.36 -12.31 -3.91
C PHE A 126 -22.84 -12.21 -4.29
N ASP A 127 -23.20 -11.17 -5.04
CA ASP A 127 -24.46 -11.12 -5.75
C ASP A 127 -24.46 -12.09 -6.96
N ASP A 128 -25.61 -12.28 -7.61
CA ASP A 128 -25.72 -13.22 -8.72
C ASP A 128 -24.79 -12.86 -9.89
N ALA A 129 -24.61 -11.58 -10.18
CA ALA A 129 -23.71 -11.12 -11.24
C ALA A 129 -22.23 -11.37 -10.86
N GLN A 130 -21.84 -11.09 -9.63
CA GLN A 130 -20.50 -11.35 -9.13
C GLN A 130 -20.21 -12.87 -9.10
N GLN A 131 -21.18 -13.68 -8.66
CA GLN A 131 -21.05 -15.14 -8.64
C GLN A 131 -20.93 -15.71 -10.05
N ALA A 132 -21.71 -15.22 -11.01
CA ALA A 132 -21.61 -15.62 -12.40
C ALA A 132 -20.22 -15.31 -12.98
N ILE A 133 -19.64 -14.14 -12.65
CA ILE A 133 -18.29 -13.76 -13.10
C ILE A 133 -17.21 -14.62 -12.40
N TYR A 134 -17.41 -14.90 -11.12
CA TYR A 134 -16.47 -15.72 -10.35
C TYR A 134 -16.24 -17.10 -10.97
N THR A 135 -17.29 -17.70 -11.52
CA THR A 135 -17.24 -19.03 -12.15
C THR A 135 -16.75 -19.04 -13.60
N LEU A 136 -16.68 -17.87 -14.26
CA LEU A 136 -16.21 -17.81 -15.66
C LEU A 136 -14.72 -18.13 -15.77
N PRO A 137 -14.30 -18.91 -16.78
CA PRO A 137 -12.89 -19.08 -17.09
C PRO A 137 -12.27 -17.77 -17.64
N PRO A 138 -10.94 -17.57 -17.56
CA PRO A 138 -10.25 -16.52 -18.26
C PRO A 138 -10.34 -16.77 -19.81
N PRO A 139 -10.19 -15.72 -20.63
CA PRO A 139 -10.02 -14.33 -20.27
C PRO A 139 -11.30 -13.66 -19.83
N CYS A 140 -11.21 -12.66 -18.94
CA CYS A 140 -12.38 -11.94 -18.45
C CYS A 140 -12.08 -10.45 -18.27
N ILE A 141 -13.04 -9.60 -18.69
CA ILE A 141 -13.01 -8.15 -18.45
C ILE A 141 -14.22 -7.77 -17.61
N VAL A 142 -13.98 -7.18 -16.44
CA VAL A 142 -15.02 -6.78 -15.49
C VAL A 142 -15.11 -5.25 -15.45
N ILE A 143 -16.27 -4.73 -15.82
CA ILE A 143 -16.58 -3.30 -15.75
C ILE A 143 -17.50 -3.05 -14.56
N GLY A 144 -17.23 -2.02 -13.77
CA GLY A 144 -18.12 -1.64 -12.68
C GLY A 144 -17.72 -0.30 -12.08
N SER A 145 -18.67 0.38 -11.45
CA SER A 145 -18.39 1.64 -10.73
C SER A 145 -17.48 1.43 -9.52
N ALA A 146 -16.92 2.52 -8.98
CA ALA A 146 -16.30 2.47 -7.65
C ALA A 146 -17.30 1.95 -6.62
N GLY A 147 -16.87 1.04 -5.74
CA GLY A 147 -17.77 0.40 -4.76
C GLY A 147 -18.61 -0.76 -5.27
N SER A 148 -18.42 -1.23 -6.52
CA SER A 148 -19.11 -2.43 -7.04
C SER A 148 -18.49 -3.76 -6.61
N GLY A 149 -17.41 -3.75 -5.81
CA GLY A 149 -16.76 -4.96 -5.33
C GLY A 149 -15.80 -5.61 -6.35
N LYS A 150 -15.38 -4.91 -7.41
CA LYS A 150 -14.44 -5.41 -8.43
C LYS A 150 -13.18 -6.04 -7.82
N THR A 151 -12.49 -5.28 -6.98
CA THR A 151 -11.21 -5.72 -6.37
C THR A 151 -11.41 -6.99 -5.53
N VAL A 152 -12.51 -7.08 -4.78
CA VAL A 152 -12.85 -8.27 -3.97
C VAL A 152 -13.07 -9.49 -4.86
N LEU A 153 -13.90 -9.36 -5.88
CA LEU A 153 -14.17 -10.43 -6.85
C LEU A 153 -12.89 -10.89 -7.55
N THR A 154 -12.06 -9.95 -7.94
CA THR A 154 -10.78 -10.18 -8.60
C THR A 154 -9.82 -10.98 -7.72
N LEU A 155 -9.69 -10.60 -6.44
CA LEU A 155 -8.80 -11.27 -5.49
C LEU A 155 -9.30 -12.69 -5.16
N GLU A 156 -10.61 -12.88 -5.02
CA GLU A 156 -11.17 -14.22 -4.82
C GLU A 156 -10.93 -15.13 -6.03
N LYS A 157 -11.10 -14.59 -7.25
CA LYS A 157 -10.81 -15.33 -8.47
C LYS A 157 -9.33 -15.68 -8.61
N MET A 158 -8.42 -14.80 -8.18
CA MET A 158 -6.99 -15.06 -8.12
C MET A 158 -6.65 -16.26 -7.23
N LYS A 159 -7.35 -16.46 -6.11
CA LYS A 159 -7.09 -17.57 -5.19
C LYS A 159 -7.25 -18.94 -5.86
N ALA A 160 -8.05 -19.03 -6.90
CA ALA A 160 -8.28 -20.27 -7.64
C ALA A 160 -7.24 -20.54 -8.74
N ALA A 161 -6.44 -19.54 -9.14
CA ALA A 161 -5.44 -19.68 -10.20
C ALA A 161 -4.16 -20.35 -9.65
N PRO A 162 -3.64 -21.44 -10.24
CA PRO A 162 -2.38 -22.04 -9.83
C PRO A 162 -1.18 -21.32 -10.45
N GLY A 163 0.03 -21.59 -9.93
CA GLY A 163 1.30 -21.16 -10.50
C GLY A 163 1.69 -19.71 -10.17
N ASP A 164 2.41 -19.10 -11.10
CA ASP A 164 2.91 -17.73 -10.96
C ASP A 164 1.81 -16.72 -11.34
N VAL A 165 1.34 -15.94 -10.37
CA VAL A 165 0.24 -14.98 -10.55
C VAL A 165 0.74 -13.56 -10.36
N LEU A 166 0.37 -12.65 -11.27
CA LEU A 166 0.69 -11.23 -11.21
C LEU A 166 -0.58 -10.40 -10.97
N TYR A 167 -0.55 -9.55 -9.97
CA TYR A 167 -1.54 -8.47 -9.76
C TYR A 167 -0.87 -7.13 -10.00
N VAL A 168 -1.42 -6.33 -10.92
CA VAL A 168 -0.90 -5.00 -11.25
C VAL A 168 -1.99 -3.94 -11.17
N THR A 169 -1.66 -2.80 -10.58
CA THR A 169 -2.42 -1.55 -10.69
C THR A 169 -1.46 -0.36 -10.70
N ARG A 170 -1.92 0.84 -11.08
CA ARG A 170 -1.05 2.01 -11.12
C ARG A 170 -0.59 2.48 -9.73
N SER A 171 -1.44 2.38 -8.73
CA SER A 171 -1.22 2.94 -7.40
C SER A 171 -0.52 1.94 -6.46
N PRO A 172 0.66 2.29 -5.88
CA PRO A 172 1.30 1.46 -4.84
C PRO A 172 0.39 1.22 -3.62
N TYR A 173 -0.40 2.20 -3.23
CA TYR A 173 -1.37 2.06 -2.14
C TYR A 173 -2.45 1.02 -2.43
N LEU A 174 -2.99 1.01 -3.67
CA LEU A 174 -3.98 0.00 -4.08
C LEU A 174 -3.37 -1.40 -4.11
N VAL A 175 -2.11 -1.52 -4.55
CA VAL A 175 -1.34 -2.77 -4.48
C VAL A 175 -1.26 -3.29 -3.05
N GLN A 176 -0.86 -2.44 -2.11
CA GLN A 176 -0.75 -2.80 -0.70
C GLN A 176 -2.10 -3.22 -0.11
N ASN A 177 -3.16 -2.48 -0.43
CA ASN A 177 -4.52 -2.81 -0.01
C ASN A 177 -4.99 -4.16 -0.57
N ALA A 178 -4.81 -4.39 -1.86
CA ALA A 178 -5.16 -5.65 -2.52
C ALA A 178 -4.40 -6.83 -1.90
N ARG A 179 -3.10 -6.67 -1.66
CA ARG A 179 -2.28 -7.66 -0.98
C ARG A 179 -2.78 -7.98 0.43
N ASN A 180 -3.10 -6.94 1.22
CA ASN A 180 -3.62 -7.13 2.57
C ASN A 180 -4.96 -7.88 2.57
N LEU A 181 -5.84 -7.55 1.63
CA LEU A 181 -7.12 -8.24 1.47
C LEU A 181 -6.92 -9.69 1.01
N TYR A 182 -6.01 -9.93 0.07
CA TYR A 182 -5.72 -11.27 -0.45
C TYR A 182 -5.22 -12.22 0.66
N TYR A 183 -4.31 -11.75 1.49
CA TYR A 183 -3.75 -12.52 2.60
C TYR A 183 -4.52 -12.36 3.92
N ALA A 184 -5.65 -11.70 3.89
CA ALA A 184 -6.49 -11.60 5.09
C ALA A 184 -6.85 -12.99 5.62
N LEU A 185 -7.01 -13.09 6.95
CA LEU A 185 -7.31 -14.34 7.65
C LEU A 185 -6.30 -15.45 7.37
N GLU A 186 -5.04 -15.08 7.21
CA GLU A 186 -3.91 -16.01 7.02
C GLU A 186 -4.06 -16.95 5.82
N TYR A 187 -4.72 -16.48 4.77
CA TYR A 187 -4.82 -17.26 3.54
C TYR A 187 -3.44 -17.64 3.02
N THR A 188 -3.24 -18.92 2.76
CA THR A 188 -2.01 -19.48 2.16
C THR A 188 -2.39 -20.48 1.08
N ASN A 189 -1.65 -20.45 -0.02
CA ASN A 189 -1.76 -21.43 -1.08
C ASN A 189 -0.35 -21.78 -1.56
N ASP A 190 0.13 -22.95 -1.17
CA ASP A 190 1.49 -23.43 -1.52
C ASP A 190 1.64 -23.73 -3.03
N ALA A 191 0.55 -23.76 -3.80
CA ALA A 191 0.53 -23.98 -5.26
C ALA A 191 0.66 -22.65 -6.05
N GLN A 192 0.78 -21.51 -5.37
CA GLN A 192 0.87 -20.19 -6.00
C GLN A 192 2.11 -19.42 -5.55
N ASP A 193 2.70 -18.67 -6.48
CA ASP A 193 3.60 -17.54 -6.18
C ASP A 193 2.96 -16.25 -6.72
N VAL A 194 2.50 -15.37 -5.82
CA VAL A 194 1.75 -14.17 -6.19
C VAL A 194 2.62 -12.92 -6.07
N SER A 195 2.78 -12.21 -7.17
CA SER A 195 3.46 -10.91 -7.26
C SER A 195 2.44 -9.78 -7.24
N PHE A 196 2.46 -8.93 -6.20
CA PHE A 196 1.67 -7.71 -6.12
C PHE A 196 2.55 -6.51 -6.46
N LEU A 197 2.34 -5.89 -7.63
CA LEU A 197 3.20 -4.80 -8.13
C LEU A 197 2.37 -3.60 -8.56
N SER A 198 2.84 -2.40 -8.24
CA SER A 198 2.44 -1.22 -8.98
C SER A 198 3.05 -1.25 -10.38
N PHE A 199 2.50 -0.48 -11.31
CA PHE A 199 3.06 -0.43 -12.67
C PHE A 199 4.53 0.04 -12.66
N ALA A 200 4.87 1.00 -11.81
CA ALA A 200 6.25 1.45 -11.66
C ALA A 200 7.17 0.35 -11.11
N GLU A 201 6.71 -0.44 -10.12
CA GLU A 201 7.44 -1.61 -9.62
C GLU A 201 7.55 -2.71 -10.68
N TYR A 202 6.52 -2.90 -11.50
CA TYR A 202 6.55 -3.85 -12.61
C TYR A 202 7.62 -3.44 -13.66
N LEU A 203 7.65 -2.16 -14.07
CA LEU A 203 8.72 -1.65 -14.94
C LEU A 203 10.11 -1.88 -14.32
N ALA A 204 10.27 -1.53 -13.05
CA ALA A 204 11.53 -1.70 -12.35
C ALA A 204 11.92 -3.17 -12.17
N SER A 205 10.95 -4.11 -12.12
CA SER A 205 11.21 -5.56 -12.08
C SER A 205 11.81 -6.10 -13.37
N LEU A 206 11.54 -5.45 -14.50
CA LEU A 206 12.20 -5.74 -15.78
C LEU A 206 13.59 -5.10 -15.82
N ARG A 207 13.66 -3.81 -15.54
CA ARG A 207 14.88 -3.03 -15.35
C ARG A 207 14.57 -1.76 -14.58
N VAL A 208 15.36 -1.41 -13.57
CA VAL A 208 15.21 -0.15 -12.85
C VAL A 208 15.48 1.02 -13.80
N PRO A 209 14.51 1.96 -13.97
CA PRO A 209 14.69 3.11 -14.84
C PRO A 209 15.86 4.00 -14.42
N HIS A 210 16.58 4.53 -15.38
CA HIS A 210 17.54 5.59 -15.11
C HIS A 210 16.84 6.93 -15.12
N GLY A 211 17.13 7.78 -14.13
CA GLY A 211 16.52 9.09 -13.99
C GLY A 211 15.22 9.08 -13.20
N ARG A 212 14.46 10.16 -13.36
CA ARG A 212 13.20 10.39 -12.63
C ARG A 212 12.02 10.41 -13.59
N GLU A 213 10.88 9.84 -13.17
CA GLU A 213 9.64 9.93 -13.91
C GLU A 213 9.21 11.40 -14.09
N MET A 214 8.82 11.77 -15.31
CA MET A 214 8.28 13.09 -15.61
C MET A 214 6.87 13.20 -15.07
N GLY A 215 6.68 13.96 -14.00
CA GLY A 215 5.38 14.26 -13.42
C GLY A 215 4.76 15.55 -14.00
N LEU A 216 3.44 15.71 -13.76
CA LEU A 216 2.71 16.91 -14.20
C LEU A 216 3.31 18.20 -13.62
N GLN A 217 3.79 18.20 -12.39
CA GLN A 217 4.40 19.37 -11.74
C GLN A 217 5.70 19.78 -12.44
N ASP A 218 6.57 18.82 -12.73
CA ASP A 218 7.83 19.06 -13.45
C ASP A 218 7.55 19.55 -14.86
N PHE A 219 6.58 18.95 -15.55
CA PHE A 219 6.11 19.39 -16.85
C PHE A 219 5.56 20.81 -16.83
N ALA A 220 4.73 21.16 -15.85
CA ALA A 220 4.17 22.50 -15.73
C ALA A 220 5.26 23.56 -15.48
N GLN A 221 6.29 23.25 -14.69
CA GLN A 221 7.45 24.12 -14.49
C GLN A 221 8.26 24.31 -15.79
N TRP A 222 8.48 23.23 -16.53
CA TRP A 222 9.12 23.30 -17.83
C TRP A 222 8.28 24.15 -18.81
N PHE A 223 6.97 23.86 -18.90
CA PHE A 223 6.08 24.54 -19.81
C PHE A 223 5.92 26.04 -19.50
N ALA A 224 6.02 26.45 -18.24
CA ALA A 224 5.96 27.86 -17.84
C ALA A 224 6.97 28.71 -18.59
N ARG A 225 8.14 28.19 -18.93
CA ARG A 225 9.19 28.86 -19.73
C ARG A 225 8.79 29.05 -21.19
N HIS A 226 7.89 28.20 -21.71
CA HIS A 226 7.42 28.24 -23.09
C HIS A 226 6.04 28.87 -23.23
N ARG A 227 5.32 29.08 -22.12
CA ARG A 227 3.93 29.57 -22.10
C ARG A 227 3.69 30.88 -22.79
N ALA A 228 4.64 31.85 -22.67
CA ALA A 228 4.53 33.17 -23.26
C ALA A 228 4.60 33.13 -24.79
N ALA A 229 5.44 32.27 -25.35
CA ALA A 229 5.63 32.07 -26.79
C ALA A 229 4.67 31.00 -27.39
N SER A 230 3.91 30.32 -26.55
CA SER A 230 3.00 29.24 -26.96
C SER A 230 1.58 29.78 -27.17
N ARG A 231 0.88 29.18 -28.13
CA ARG A 231 -0.58 29.37 -28.31
C ARG A 231 -1.39 28.75 -27.17
N PHE A 232 -0.77 27.76 -26.52
CA PHE A 232 -1.40 26.95 -25.47
C PHE A 232 -1.21 27.61 -24.11
N LYS A 233 -2.23 27.51 -23.24
CA LYS A 233 -2.22 28.12 -21.90
C LYS A 233 -2.32 27.06 -20.80
N ASP A 234 -2.85 25.87 -21.15
CA ASP A 234 -3.13 24.76 -20.25
C ASP A 234 -2.02 23.71 -20.29
N PRO A 235 -1.15 23.66 -19.26
CA PRO A 235 -0.09 22.64 -19.20
C PRO A 235 -0.64 21.24 -19.01
N HIS A 236 -1.79 21.11 -18.35
CA HIS A 236 -2.40 19.80 -18.10
C HIS A 236 -2.87 19.16 -19.41
N ALA A 237 -3.61 19.90 -20.23
CA ALA A 237 -4.06 19.39 -21.52
C ALA A 237 -2.89 18.97 -22.43
N LEU A 238 -1.77 19.72 -22.42
CA LEU A 238 -0.58 19.35 -23.18
C LEU A 238 0.10 18.08 -22.64
N PHE A 239 0.22 17.97 -21.33
CA PHE A 239 0.83 16.80 -20.70
C PHE A 239 0.02 15.54 -21.00
N GLU A 240 -1.30 15.64 -20.92
CA GLU A 240 -2.21 14.54 -21.23
C GLU A 240 -2.15 14.15 -22.72
N GLU A 241 -2.02 15.13 -23.62
CA GLU A 241 -1.84 14.85 -25.05
C GLU A 241 -0.52 14.10 -25.30
N PHE A 242 0.55 14.51 -24.64
CA PHE A 242 1.85 13.84 -24.79
C PHE A 242 1.78 12.40 -24.27
N GLN A 243 1.26 12.22 -23.06
CA GLN A 243 1.21 10.92 -22.43
C GLN A 243 0.11 10.00 -23.00
N GLY A 244 -1.09 10.53 -23.23
CA GLY A 244 -2.23 9.70 -23.63
C GLY A 244 -2.29 9.45 -25.13
N VAL A 245 -1.88 10.43 -25.94
CA VAL A 245 -2.06 10.38 -27.40
C VAL A 245 -0.77 10.09 -28.14
N ILE A 246 0.32 10.79 -27.82
CA ILE A 246 1.56 10.70 -28.58
C ILE A 246 2.38 9.47 -28.13
N THR A 247 2.54 9.26 -26.83
CA THR A 247 3.38 8.15 -26.30
C THR A 247 2.57 6.94 -25.83
N GLY A 248 1.25 7.09 -25.60
CA GLY A 248 0.38 6.04 -25.03
C GLY A 248 -0.04 4.89 -25.94
N PRO A 249 -0.19 5.06 -27.25
CA PRO A 249 -0.55 3.98 -28.16
C PRO A 249 0.54 2.88 -28.24
N ALA A 250 0.09 1.65 -28.45
CA ALA A 250 0.99 0.53 -28.76
C ALA A 250 1.32 0.56 -30.27
N THR A 251 2.51 1.02 -30.60
CA THR A 251 3.05 1.11 -31.95
C THR A 251 4.45 0.52 -32.00
N ASP A 252 4.99 0.34 -33.19
CA ASP A 252 6.36 -0.17 -33.39
C ASP A 252 7.42 0.84 -32.92
N HIS A 253 7.00 2.06 -32.58
CA HIS A 253 7.86 3.17 -32.13
C HIS A 253 7.47 3.62 -30.72
N PRO A 254 8.38 4.24 -29.95
CA PRO A 254 8.10 4.72 -28.59
C PRO A 254 7.04 5.82 -28.50
N TYR A 255 6.71 6.45 -29.61
CA TYR A 255 5.70 7.49 -29.75
C TYR A 255 5.27 7.64 -31.21
N LEU A 256 4.10 8.21 -31.45
CA LEU A 256 3.61 8.48 -32.81
C LEU A 256 4.58 9.39 -33.57
N SER A 257 4.86 9.05 -34.81
CA SER A 257 5.55 9.95 -35.75
C SER A 257 4.73 11.22 -35.99
N ARG A 258 5.38 12.25 -36.53
CA ARG A 258 4.67 13.50 -36.87
C ARG A 258 3.50 13.26 -37.83
N GLU A 259 3.72 12.41 -38.84
CA GLU A 259 2.71 12.09 -39.85
C GLU A 259 1.51 11.36 -39.22
N GLU A 260 1.76 10.35 -38.39
CA GLU A 260 0.72 9.60 -37.70
C GLU A 260 -0.08 10.51 -36.77
N TYR A 261 0.60 11.37 -35.98
CA TYR A 261 -0.08 12.31 -35.09
C TYR A 261 -0.94 13.33 -35.84
N LEU A 262 -0.42 13.92 -36.92
CA LEU A 262 -1.19 14.86 -37.72
C LEU A 262 -2.35 14.19 -38.45
N GLY A 263 -2.21 12.91 -38.79
CA GLY A 263 -3.24 12.09 -39.44
C GLY A 263 -4.34 11.57 -38.52
N LEU A 264 -4.25 11.78 -37.21
CA LEU A 264 -5.25 11.32 -36.25
C LEU A 264 -6.65 11.88 -36.55
N GLY A 265 -7.65 11.03 -36.34
CA GLY A 265 -9.06 11.44 -36.45
C GLY A 265 -9.45 12.52 -35.43
N ILE A 266 -10.64 13.09 -35.63
CA ILE A 266 -11.16 14.20 -34.80
C ILE A 266 -11.28 13.81 -33.31
N ARG A 267 -11.56 12.54 -33.02
CA ARG A 267 -11.78 12.02 -31.66
C ARG A 267 -10.53 11.41 -31.02
N GLN A 268 -9.37 11.51 -31.67
CA GLN A 268 -8.16 10.86 -31.22
C GLN A 268 -7.12 11.85 -30.68
N SER A 269 -7.44 13.12 -30.57
CA SER A 269 -6.58 14.18 -30.02
C SER A 269 -7.43 15.23 -29.34
N ILE A 270 -6.92 15.80 -28.24
CA ILE A 270 -7.53 16.95 -27.54
C ILE A 270 -7.47 18.19 -28.43
N PHE A 271 -6.42 18.30 -29.28
CA PHE A 271 -6.13 19.47 -30.09
C PHE A 271 -6.70 19.36 -31.52
N ALA A 272 -7.13 20.49 -32.03
CA ALA A 272 -7.62 20.60 -33.40
C ALA A 272 -6.51 20.30 -34.43
N ALA A 273 -6.89 19.87 -35.63
CA ALA A 273 -5.93 19.45 -36.64
C ALA A 273 -4.92 20.57 -37.03
N ASP A 274 -5.36 21.83 -37.01
CA ASP A 274 -4.55 23.02 -37.24
C ASP A 274 -3.61 23.40 -36.07
N GLU A 275 -3.92 22.92 -34.86
CA GLU A 275 -3.10 23.10 -33.67
C GLU A 275 -2.02 22.02 -33.52
N ARG A 276 -2.25 20.80 -34.01
CA ARG A 276 -1.39 19.62 -33.86
C ARG A 276 0.06 19.85 -34.34
N PRO A 277 0.36 20.54 -35.42
CA PRO A 277 1.73 20.83 -35.79
C PRO A 277 2.51 21.53 -34.70
N TYR A 278 1.88 22.50 -34.02
CA TYR A 278 2.50 23.27 -32.93
C TYR A 278 2.65 22.44 -31.63
N VAL A 279 1.68 21.57 -31.37
CA VAL A 279 1.76 20.61 -30.26
C VAL A 279 2.94 19.66 -30.47
N TYR A 280 3.12 19.14 -31.68
CA TYR A 280 4.22 18.25 -32.00
C TYR A 280 5.59 18.93 -31.97
N ASP A 281 5.69 20.18 -32.41
CA ASP A 281 6.92 20.96 -32.28
C ASP A 281 7.29 21.21 -30.80
N LEU A 282 6.28 21.40 -29.95
CA LEU A 282 6.48 21.49 -28.49
C LEU A 282 6.88 20.14 -27.89
N PHE A 283 6.31 19.02 -28.38
CA PHE A 283 6.71 17.68 -28.00
C PHE A 283 8.18 17.41 -28.31
N GLY A 284 8.68 17.85 -29.48
CA GLY A 284 10.10 17.75 -29.81
C GLY A 284 11.00 18.46 -28.78
N LYS A 285 10.60 19.67 -28.32
CA LYS A 285 11.33 20.38 -27.26
C LYS A 285 11.25 19.67 -25.90
N TYR A 286 10.12 19.03 -25.62
CA TYR A 286 9.93 18.22 -24.43
C TYR A 286 10.86 17.01 -24.40
N LEU A 287 11.03 16.30 -25.51
CA LEU A 287 11.96 15.17 -25.61
C LEU A 287 13.42 15.58 -25.31
N VAL A 288 13.86 16.73 -25.88
CA VAL A 288 15.19 17.28 -25.58
C VAL A 288 15.34 17.60 -24.10
N PHE A 289 14.35 18.26 -23.51
CA PHE A 289 14.38 18.58 -22.08
C PHE A 289 14.45 17.34 -21.18
N MET A 290 13.68 16.29 -21.50
CA MET A 290 13.73 15.03 -20.72
C MET A 290 15.14 14.43 -20.78
N GLN A 291 15.74 14.36 -21.96
CA GLN A 291 17.07 13.80 -22.13
C GLN A 291 18.14 14.62 -21.36
N GLU A 292 18.12 15.95 -21.48
CA GLU A 292 19.10 16.84 -20.82
C GLU A 292 18.98 16.82 -19.28
N ASN A 293 17.80 16.53 -18.74
CA ASN A 293 17.55 16.58 -17.31
C ASN A 293 17.33 15.19 -16.66
N ASN A 294 17.64 14.13 -17.40
CA ASN A 294 17.56 12.76 -16.94
C ASN A 294 16.14 12.38 -16.44
N TYR A 295 15.12 12.78 -17.22
CA TYR A 295 13.75 12.33 -17.01
C TYR A 295 13.41 11.18 -17.95
N TYR A 296 12.43 10.35 -17.54
CA TYR A 296 11.84 9.34 -18.42
C TYR A 296 10.30 9.47 -18.45
N ASP A 297 9.74 9.03 -19.57
CA ASP A 297 8.30 8.84 -19.78
C ASP A 297 7.96 7.36 -19.64
N PRO A 298 6.99 6.96 -18.79
CA PRO A 298 6.64 5.55 -18.57
C PRO A 298 6.19 4.80 -19.83
N ASN A 299 5.54 5.48 -20.78
CA ASN A 299 5.06 4.86 -22.01
C ASN A 299 6.22 4.57 -22.96
N MET A 300 7.09 5.56 -23.19
CA MET A 300 8.29 5.39 -24.01
C MET A 300 9.18 4.29 -23.41
N LEU A 301 9.30 4.27 -22.08
CA LEU A 301 10.05 3.23 -21.39
C LEU A 301 9.41 1.85 -21.58
N SER A 302 8.06 1.78 -21.55
CA SER A 302 7.32 0.53 -21.81
C SER A 302 7.62 -0.02 -23.19
N SER A 303 7.64 0.84 -24.21
CA SER A 303 8.01 0.43 -25.56
C SER A 303 9.45 -0.12 -25.64
N HIS A 304 10.40 0.55 -24.99
CA HIS A 304 11.80 0.10 -24.95
C HIS A 304 11.98 -1.22 -24.16
N TYR A 305 11.09 -1.50 -23.20
CA TYR A 305 11.19 -2.70 -22.37
C TYR A 305 10.43 -3.91 -22.93
N LEU A 306 9.58 -3.74 -23.93
CA LEU A 306 8.90 -4.87 -24.59
C LEU A 306 9.84 -6.04 -24.96
N PRO A 307 11.02 -5.79 -25.57
CA PRO A 307 11.95 -6.87 -25.89
C PRO A 307 12.61 -7.55 -24.66
N LEU A 308 12.49 -6.96 -23.47
CA LEU A 308 13.05 -7.50 -22.22
C LEU A 308 12.07 -8.42 -21.50
N VAL A 309 10.80 -8.43 -21.91
CA VAL A 309 9.76 -9.22 -21.26
C VAL A 309 9.87 -10.68 -21.67
N GLU A 310 10.02 -11.52 -20.68
CA GLU A 310 9.94 -12.99 -20.85
C GLU A 310 8.57 -13.49 -20.31
N PRO A 311 7.91 -14.44 -20.99
CA PRO A 311 6.70 -15.08 -20.50
C PRO A 311 6.97 -15.78 -19.15
N ARG A 312 6.38 -15.25 -18.09
CA ARG A 312 6.66 -15.70 -16.72
C ARG A 312 5.41 -16.13 -15.96
N TYR A 313 4.31 -15.41 -16.15
CA TYR A 313 3.12 -15.58 -15.32
C TYR A 313 2.11 -16.51 -15.96
N ASP A 314 1.49 -17.36 -15.13
CA ASP A 314 0.40 -18.25 -15.52
C ASP A 314 -0.94 -17.53 -15.53
N PHE A 315 -1.08 -16.48 -14.70
CA PHE A 315 -2.29 -15.67 -14.64
C PHE A 315 -1.95 -14.20 -14.31
N VAL A 316 -2.55 -13.26 -15.03
CA VAL A 316 -2.36 -11.83 -14.82
C VAL A 316 -3.66 -11.13 -14.49
N VAL A 317 -3.64 -10.34 -13.44
CA VAL A 317 -4.74 -9.45 -13.05
C VAL A 317 -4.30 -8.01 -13.17
N VAL A 318 -5.10 -7.18 -13.86
CA VAL A 318 -4.91 -5.74 -13.95
C VAL A 318 -6.12 -5.05 -13.35
N ASP A 319 -5.94 -4.39 -12.21
CA ASP A 319 -6.99 -3.59 -11.57
C ASP A 319 -6.86 -2.11 -11.92
N GLU A 320 -8.01 -1.41 -12.01
CA GLU A 320 -8.10 -0.03 -12.50
C GLU A 320 -7.43 0.15 -13.88
N VAL A 321 -7.72 -0.77 -14.80
CA VAL A 321 -7.09 -0.83 -16.15
C VAL A 321 -7.23 0.47 -16.94
N GLN A 322 -8.26 1.28 -16.67
CA GLN A 322 -8.45 2.60 -17.30
C GLN A 322 -7.36 3.61 -16.95
N ASP A 323 -6.50 3.34 -15.97
CA ASP A 323 -5.37 4.19 -15.58
C ASP A 323 -4.07 3.85 -16.33
N LEU A 324 -4.10 2.80 -17.15
CA LEU A 324 -2.98 2.36 -17.97
C LEU A 324 -3.20 2.72 -19.45
N THR A 325 -2.12 3.04 -20.12
CA THR A 325 -2.13 3.24 -21.57
C THR A 325 -2.05 1.91 -22.32
N THR A 326 -2.31 1.93 -23.62
CA THR A 326 -2.30 0.70 -24.41
C THR A 326 -0.93 0.03 -24.45
N ILE A 327 0.15 0.82 -24.54
CA ILE A 327 1.51 0.28 -24.54
C ILE A 327 1.89 -0.33 -23.17
N GLN A 328 1.43 0.27 -22.08
CA GLN A 328 1.66 -0.26 -20.73
C GLN A 328 0.92 -1.59 -20.54
N LEU A 329 -0.32 -1.67 -21.00
CA LEU A 329 -1.09 -2.91 -20.94
C LEU A 329 -0.47 -4.01 -21.80
N GLN A 330 0.00 -3.67 -23.00
CA GLN A 330 0.70 -4.60 -23.86
C GLN A 330 1.94 -5.17 -23.16
N LEU A 331 2.75 -4.30 -22.54
CA LEU A 331 3.95 -4.72 -21.82
C LEU A 331 3.61 -5.75 -20.71
N ILE A 332 2.53 -5.48 -19.94
CA ILE A 332 2.09 -6.39 -18.87
C ILE A 332 1.65 -7.74 -19.46
N LEU A 333 0.77 -7.72 -20.46
CA LEU A 333 0.18 -8.94 -21.02
C LEU A 333 1.18 -9.80 -21.80
N THR A 334 2.26 -9.21 -22.32
CA THR A 334 3.37 -9.95 -22.95
C THR A 334 4.08 -10.86 -21.94
N SER A 335 3.96 -10.60 -20.63
CA SER A 335 4.55 -11.44 -19.58
C SER A 335 3.79 -12.75 -19.30
N LEU A 336 2.64 -12.97 -19.94
CA LEU A 336 1.86 -14.21 -19.83
C LEU A 336 2.52 -15.36 -20.61
N ARG A 337 2.55 -16.56 -19.98
CA ARG A 337 2.93 -17.81 -20.67
C ARG A 337 1.89 -18.20 -21.72
N GLU A 338 0.62 -18.04 -21.39
CA GLU A 338 -0.51 -18.25 -22.28
C GLU A 338 -1.31 -16.95 -22.45
N PRO A 339 -1.48 -16.42 -23.67
CA PRO A 339 -2.00 -15.07 -23.93
C PRO A 339 -3.38 -14.76 -23.34
N HIS A 340 -4.19 -15.78 -23.00
CA HIS A 340 -5.59 -15.60 -22.59
C HIS A 340 -5.80 -15.73 -21.08
N GLN A 341 -4.76 -15.95 -20.30
CA GLN A 341 -4.85 -16.16 -18.87
C GLN A 341 -4.83 -14.83 -18.09
N PHE A 342 -5.85 -13.99 -18.31
CA PHE A 342 -5.94 -12.68 -17.66
C PHE A 342 -7.33 -12.32 -17.16
N LEU A 343 -7.35 -11.42 -16.20
CA LEU A 343 -8.52 -10.69 -15.70
C LEU A 343 -8.22 -9.19 -15.68
N LEU A 344 -8.98 -8.41 -16.44
CA LEU A 344 -8.90 -6.94 -16.42
C LEU A 344 -10.12 -6.38 -15.72
N CYS A 345 -9.95 -5.41 -14.81
CA CYS A 345 -11.08 -4.72 -14.22
C CYS A 345 -10.90 -3.21 -14.18
N GLY A 346 -12.01 -2.47 -14.30
CA GLY A 346 -11.97 -1.03 -14.31
C GLY A 346 -13.32 -0.35 -14.48
N ASP A 347 -13.28 0.99 -14.57
CA ASP A 347 -14.43 1.86 -14.77
C ASP A 347 -14.10 3.00 -15.74
N ALA A 348 -14.62 2.92 -16.97
CA ALA A 348 -14.43 3.95 -17.98
C ALA A 348 -15.05 5.32 -17.63
N ASN A 349 -15.94 5.38 -16.65
CA ASN A 349 -16.55 6.64 -16.20
C ASN A 349 -15.67 7.38 -15.18
N GLN A 350 -14.62 6.75 -14.65
CA GLN A 350 -13.64 7.35 -13.75
C GLN A 350 -12.35 7.84 -14.45
N ILE A 351 -12.35 7.94 -15.76
CA ILE A 351 -11.22 8.51 -16.51
C ILE A 351 -11.22 10.02 -16.30
N VAL A 352 -10.31 10.51 -15.45
CA VAL A 352 -10.02 11.95 -15.25
C VAL A 352 -8.78 12.40 -16.01
N HIS A 353 -8.17 11.50 -16.75
CA HIS A 353 -7.08 11.75 -17.67
C HIS A 353 -7.52 11.32 -19.06
N PRO A 354 -7.42 12.13 -20.10
CA PRO A 354 -7.74 11.75 -21.47
C PRO A 354 -6.63 10.84 -22.02
N ASN A 355 -6.53 9.62 -21.48
CA ASN A 355 -5.60 8.60 -21.96
C ASN A 355 -6.11 7.81 -23.18
N TYR A 356 -7.23 8.26 -23.75
CA TYR A 356 -7.94 7.59 -24.85
C TYR A 356 -8.25 6.11 -24.61
N PHE A 357 -8.36 5.76 -23.35
CA PHE A 357 -8.83 4.44 -22.96
C PHE A 357 -10.24 4.19 -23.52
N ALA A 358 -10.40 3.15 -24.29
CA ALA A 358 -11.69 2.69 -24.77
C ALA A 358 -11.73 1.17 -24.75
N TRP A 359 -12.82 0.61 -24.24
CA TRP A 359 -13.05 -0.85 -24.26
C TRP A 359 -13.04 -1.42 -25.68
N SER A 360 -13.45 -0.64 -26.66
CA SER A 360 -13.36 -0.99 -28.08
C SER A 360 -11.93 -1.13 -28.58
N THR A 361 -11.01 -0.31 -28.07
CA THR A 361 -9.57 -0.42 -28.38
C THR A 361 -8.98 -1.69 -27.77
N LEU A 362 -9.34 -2.00 -26.51
CA LEU A 362 -8.95 -3.26 -25.87
C LEU A 362 -9.46 -4.47 -26.64
N LYS A 363 -10.75 -4.46 -27.04
CA LYS A 363 -11.30 -5.53 -27.87
C LYS A 363 -10.51 -5.72 -29.16
N ARG A 364 -10.19 -4.64 -29.88
CA ARG A 364 -9.41 -4.70 -31.12
C ARG A 364 -8.03 -5.29 -30.87
N PHE A 365 -7.38 -4.91 -29.80
CA PHE A 365 -6.09 -5.45 -29.40
C PHE A 365 -6.11 -6.97 -29.25
N PHE A 366 -7.16 -7.53 -28.62
CA PHE A 366 -7.31 -8.97 -28.49
C PHE A 366 -7.78 -9.68 -29.78
N TYR A 367 -8.53 -8.99 -30.65
CA TYR A 367 -8.95 -9.57 -31.94
C TYR A 367 -7.84 -9.69 -32.97
N GLN A 368 -6.90 -8.78 -32.95
CA GLN A 368 -5.80 -8.79 -33.94
C GLN A 368 -4.80 -9.90 -33.66
N GLN A 369 -4.74 -10.38 -32.44
CA GLN A 369 -3.75 -11.40 -32.09
C GLN A 369 -4.16 -12.85 -32.35
N ASP A 370 -5.44 -13.28 -32.26
CA ASP A 370 -5.75 -14.71 -32.37
C ASP A 370 -7.22 -15.11 -32.61
N GLY A 371 -8.00 -14.50 -33.42
CA GLY A 371 -9.26 -15.09 -33.88
C GLY A 371 -10.23 -15.58 -32.80
N LEU A 372 -10.24 -14.94 -31.62
CA LEU A 372 -11.03 -15.32 -30.46
C LEU A 372 -12.54 -15.22 -30.67
N ALA A 373 -13.29 -16.11 -30.01
CA ALA A 373 -14.75 -16.16 -29.97
C ALA A 373 -15.43 -14.82 -29.55
N ALA A 374 -16.68 -14.69 -29.89
CA ALA A 374 -17.48 -13.46 -29.88
C ALA A 374 -17.30 -12.51 -28.68
N PRO A 375 -17.23 -11.19 -28.90
CA PRO A 375 -16.96 -10.16 -27.88
C PRO A 375 -17.93 -10.11 -26.72
N ALA A 376 -19.16 -10.60 -26.91
CA ALA A 376 -20.24 -10.50 -25.92
C ALA A 376 -19.97 -11.31 -24.64
N GLU A 377 -19.09 -12.32 -24.71
CA GLU A 377 -18.78 -13.17 -23.55
C GLU A 377 -17.58 -12.69 -22.73
N LEU A 378 -16.71 -11.88 -23.32
CA LEU A 378 -15.47 -11.40 -22.68
C LEU A 378 -15.73 -10.35 -21.59
N ILE A 379 -16.75 -9.48 -21.79
CA ILE A 379 -17.02 -8.34 -20.93
C ILE A 379 -18.24 -8.61 -20.06
N ARG A 380 -18.10 -8.34 -18.76
CA ARG A 380 -19.15 -8.42 -17.75
C ARG A 380 -19.26 -7.10 -17.00
N ILE A 381 -20.49 -6.68 -16.69
CA ILE A 381 -20.77 -5.41 -16.04
C ILE A 381 -21.37 -5.68 -14.65
N LEU A 382 -20.80 -5.02 -13.65
CA LEU A 382 -21.31 -4.98 -12.28
C LEU A 382 -22.15 -3.72 -12.10
N HIS A 383 -23.44 -3.89 -11.90
CA HIS A 383 -24.37 -2.77 -11.76
C HIS A 383 -24.53 -2.30 -10.32
N ASN A 384 -24.30 -3.18 -9.33
CA ASN A 384 -24.49 -2.89 -7.93
C ASN A 384 -23.36 -2.08 -7.34
N ASN A 385 -23.71 -1.12 -6.47
CA ASN A 385 -22.79 -0.33 -5.69
C ASN A 385 -23.10 -0.50 -4.20
N TYR A 386 -22.12 -0.99 -3.45
CA TYR A 386 -22.23 -1.33 -2.02
C TYR A 386 -21.74 -0.22 -1.09
N ARG A 387 -21.29 0.91 -1.64
CA ARG A 387 -20.56 1.94 -0.88
C ARG A 387 -21.37 3.22 -0.73
N ASN A 388 -21.75 3.81 -1.84
CA ASN A 388 -22.31 5.15 -1.85
C ASN A 388 -23.82 5.12 -1.52
N SER A 389 -24.26 6.17 -0.82
CA SER A 389 -25.68 6.36 -0.51
C SER A 389 -26.54 6.51 -1.76
N ARG A 390 -27.85 6.27 -1.61
CA ARG A 390 -28.79 6.27 -2.77
C ARG A 390 -28.82 7.61 -3.49
N ASN A 391 -28.90 8.72 -2.75
CA ASN A 391 -28.98 10.06 -3.35
C ASN A 391 -27.69 10.45 -4.08
N VAL A 392 -26.51 10.05 -3.58
CA VAL A 392 -25.23 10.25 -4.27
C VAL A 392 -25.22 9.46 -5.60
N ILE A 393 -25.63 8.20 -5.59
CA ILE A 393 -25.69 7.37 -6.81
C ILE A 393 -26.75 7.92 -7.80
N GLU A 394 -27.86 8.45 -7.31
CA GLU A 394 -28.84 9.08 -8.19
C GLU A 394 -28.26 10.26 -8.96
N VAL A 395 -27.52 11.15 -8.29
CA VAL A 395 -26.83 12.26 -8.95
C VAL A 395 -25.74 11.76 -9.90
N ALA A 396 -24.96 10.74 -9.51
CA ALA A 396 -23.98 10.11 -10.40
C ALA A 396 -24.64 9.54 -11.67
N ASN A 397 -25.78 8.85 -11.55
CA ASN A 397 -26.55 8.34 -12.69
C ASN A 397 -27.08 9.46 -13.59
N ARG A 398 -27.54 10.56 -13.02
CA ARG A 398 -27.98 11.75 -13.80
C ARG A 398 -26.81 12.33 -14.61
N LEU A 399 -25.60 12.37 -14.05
CA LEU A 399 -24.38 12.76 -14.78
C LEU A 399 -24.06 11.81 -15.92
N LEU A 400 -24.21 10.49 -15.73
CA LEU A 400 -24.05 9.52 -16.82
C LEU A 400 -25.09 9.72 -17.92
N LYS A 401 -26.34 9.95 -17.58
CA LYS A 401 -27.39 10.25 -18.56
C LYS A 401 -27.11 11.54 -19.32
N LEU A 402 -26.67 12.61 -18.63
CA LEU A 402 -26.24 13.85 -19.26
C LEU A 402 -25.08 13.62 -20.24
N LYS A 403 -24.06 12.84 -19.83
CA LYS A 403 -22.95 12.45 -20.69
C LYS A 403 -23.42 11.72 -21.95
N HIS A 404 -24.33 10.77 -21.80
CA HIS A 404 -24.88 10.04 -22.94
C HIS A 404 -25.73 10.91 -23.86
N ALA A 405 -26.58 11.75 -23.29
CA ALA A 405 -27.44 12.66 -24.08
C ALA A 405 -26.61 13.65 -24.92
N ARG A 406 -25.48 14.12 -24.40
CA ARG A 406 -24.62 15.10 -25.07
C ARG A 406 -23.66 14.46 -26.07
N PHE A 407 -22.94 13.41 -25.66
CA PHE A 407 -21.82 12.83 -26.42
C PHE A 407 -22.17 11.56 -27.17
N GLY A 408 -23.35 10.99 -26.90
CA GLY A 408 -23.73 9.69 -27.41
C GLY A 408 -22.99 8.54 -26.73
N SER A 409 -23.36 7.33 -27.06
CA SER A 409 -22.72 6.12 -26.56
C SER A 409 -21.42 5.87 -27.33
N VAL A 410 -20.29 5.95 -26.65
CA VAL A 410 -18.98 5.63 -27.24
C VAL A 410 -18.83 4.12 -27.35
N ASP A 411 -19.12 3.41 -26.25
CA ASP A 411 -19.08 1.96 -26.14
C ASP A 411 -20.36 1.46 -25.49
N ARG A 412 -20.84 0.28 -25.88
CA ARG A 412 -22.01 -0.34 -25.22
C ARG A 412 -21.72 -0.61 -23.74
N GLU A 413 -20.48 -0.92 -23.44
CA GLU A 413 -19.98 -1.32 -22.13
C GLU A 413 -19.87 -0.15 -21.14
N SER A 414 -19.79 1.08 -21.63
CA SER A 414 -19.83 2.30 -20.79
C SER A 414 -21.26 2.78 -20.53
N ASN A 415 -22.26 2.12 -21.11
CA ASN A 415 -23.68 2.51 -21.07
C ASN A 415 -24.43 1.72 -20.02
N TYR A 416 -24.11 1.88 -18.75
CA TYR A 416 -24.86 1.27 -17.67
C TYR A 416 -25.15 2.28 -16.56
N LEU A 417 -26.25 2.04 -15.85
CA LEU A 417 -26.60 2.78 -14.63
C LEU A 417 -26.18 1.96 -13.41
N VAL A 418 -25.79 2.66 -12.37
CA VAL A 418 -25.36 2.09 -11.11
C VAL A 418 -26.56 1.96 -10.18
N GLN A 419 -26.70 0.83 -9.50
CA GLN A 419 -27.74 0.57 -8.51
C GLN A 419 -27.14 0.60 -7.11
N SER A 420 -27.57 1.53 -6.25
CA SER A 420 -27.15 1.53 -4.86
C SER A 420 -27.86 0.43 -4.08
N THR A 421 -27.09 -0.38 -3.36
CA THR A 421 -27.60 -1.37 -2.39
C THR A 421 -27.58 -0.82 -0.96
N SER A 422 -27.13 0.43 -0.77
CA SER A 422 -27.04 1.07 0.54
C SER A 422 -28.42 1.32 1.14
N GLU A 423 -28.57 1.03 2.42
CA GLU A 423 -29.77 1.39 3.20
C GLU A 423 -29.84 2.88 3.49
N THR A 424 -28.66 3.56 3.49
CA THR A 424 -28.54 4.99 3.74
C THR A 424 -29.01 5.78 2.52
N SER A 425 -29.97 6.70 2.70
CA SER A 425 -30.41 7.60 1.64
C SER A 425 -29.32 8.65 1.33
N GLY A 426 -28.65 9.15 2.36
CA GLY A 426 -27.66 10.24 2.23
C GLY A 426 -28.28 11.60 1.93
N THR A 427 -27.46 12.65 1.89
CA THR A 427 -27.92 14.02 1.60
C THR A 427 -27.11 14.60 0.44
N VAL A 428 -27.80 15.24 -0.51
CA VAL A 428 -27.15 16.01 -1.59
C VAL A 428 -27.76 17.41 -1.58
N LEU A 429 -26.93 18.42 -1.31
CA LEU A 429 -27.36 19.83 -1.23
C LEU A 429 -26.58 20.69 -2.21
N LEU A 430 -27.32 21.54 -2.95
CA LEU A 430 -26.76 22.61 -3.76
C LEU A 430 -26.88 23.93 -2.98
N LEU A 431 -25.75 24.56 -2.69
CA LEU A 431 -25.60 25.72 -1.83
C LEU A 431 -25.00 26.89 -2.61
N ALA A 432 -25.39 28.11 -2.27
CA ALA A 432 -24.71 29.30 -2.78
C ALA A 432 -23.41 29.56 -2.02
N ASP A 433 -22.37 30.02 -2.74
CA ASP A 433 -21.13 30.47 -2.11
C ASP A 433 -21.35 31.82 -1.39
N THR A 434 -21.79 31.72 -0.16
CA THR A 434 -21.99 32.87 0.73
C THR A 434 -21.11 32.71 1.96
N GLU A 435 -20.69 33.84 2.52
CA GLU A 435 -19.86 33.88 3.74
C GLU A 435 -20.53 33.10 4.92
N LEU A 436 -21.86 33.15 5.00
CA LEU A 436 -22.60 32.44 6.02
C LEU A 436 -22.47 30.93 5.88
N ILE A 437 -22.70 30.38 4.69
CA ILE A 437 -22.65 28.94 4.40
C ILE A 437 -21.23 28.39 4.52
N THR A 438 -20.25 29.09 3.95
CA THR A 438 -18.85 28.67 4.03
C THR A 438 -18.31 28.72 5.44
N ARG A 439 -18.71 29.71 6.24
CA ARG A 439 -18.37 29.83 7.66
C ARG A 439 -18.99 28.71 8.49
N GLU A 440 -20.26 28.39 8.28
CA GLU A 440 -20.96 27.30 8.97
C GLU A 440 -20.32 25.94 8.65
N LEU A 441 -20.08 25.65 7.38
CA LEU A 441 -19.40 24.42 6.96
C LEU A 441 -17.96 24.35 7.49
N ASN A 442 -17.19 25.44 7.40
CA ASN A 442 -15.85 25.49 7.96
C ASN A 442 -15.84 25.14 9.46
N GLN A 443 -16.78 25.70 10.21
CA GLN A 443 -16.88 25.42 11.66
C GLN A 443 -17.07 23.93 11.95
N LYS A 444 -17.80 23.21 11.09
CA LYS A 444 -18.09 21.78 11.22
C LYS A 444 -17.00 20.88 10.67
N THR A 445 -16.26 21.33 9.66
CA THR A 445 -15.31 20.52 8.90
C THR A 445 -13.86 20.61 9.39
N ARG A 446 -13.46 21.78 9.94
CA ARG A 446 -12.06 22.06 10.30
C ARG A 446 -11.43 21.07 11.30
N GLN A 447 -12.22 20.35 12.07
CA GLN A 447 -11.77 19.40 13.09
C GLN A 447 -12.23 17.96 12.80
N SER A 448 -12.68 17.67 11.59
CA SER A 448 -13.20 16.36 11.22
C SER A 448 -12.40 15.71 10.09
N THR A 449 -11.98 14.47 10.27
CA THR A 449 -11.37 13.63 9.23
C THR A 449 -12.42 13.03 8.28
N ARG A 450 -13.72 13.22 8.56
CA ARG A 450 -14.81 12.66 7.75
C ARG A 450 -15.25 13.56 6.60
N PHE A 451 -14.70 14.78 6.52
CA PHE A 451 -15.03 15.76 5.49
C PHE A 451 -13.81 16.06 4.63
N ALA A 452 -14.00 16.13 3.33
CA ALA A 452 -12.98 16.64 2.42
C ALA A 452 -13.58 17.67 1.47
N VAL A 453 -12.78 18.68 1.12
CA VAL A 453 -13.13 19.71 0.13
C VAL A 453 -12.45 19.34 -1.19
N VAL A 454 -13.20 19.32 -2.27
CA VAL A 454 -12.69 18.98 -3.61
C VAL A 454 -12.92 20.15 -4.56
N VAL A 455 -11.85 20.53 -5.27
CA VAL A 455 -11.85 21.54 -6.31
C VAL A 455 -11.44 20.92 -7.66
N LEU A 456 -11.78 21.60 -8.76
CA LEU A 456 -11.54 21.05 -10.11
C LEU A 456 -10.05 20.94 -10.43
N HIS A 457 -9.27 21.99 -10.19
CA HIS A 457 -7.83 22.04 -10.49
C HIS A 457 -7.00 22.46 -9.26
N PRO A 458 -5.69 22.12 -9.20
CA PRO A 458 -4.84 22.51 -8.07
C PRO A 458 -4.77 24.03 -7.84
N GLU A 459 -4.87 24.85 -8.89
CA GLU A 459 -4.85 26.31 -8.85
C GLU A 459 -6.06 26.92 -8.11
N HIS A 460 -7.14 26.14 -7.90
CA HIS A 460 -8.32 26.57 -7.15
C HIS A 460 -8.21 26.29 -5.65
N LYS A 461 -7.22 25.51 -5.21
CA LYS A 461 -7.03 25.19 -3.77
C LYS A 461 -6.81 26.44 -2.91
N PRO A 462 -6.06 27.49 -3.33
CA PRO A 462 -5.91 28.71 -2.53
C PRO A 462 -7.24 29.41 -2.24
N ALA A 463 -8.17 29.44 -3.20
CA ALA A 463 -9.50 30.01 -2.99
C ALA A 463 -10.31 29.21 -1.95
N ALA A 464 -10.27 27.87 -2.02
CA ALA A 464 -10.91 27.04 -1.00
C ALA A 464 -10.28 27.23 0.39
N ARG A 465 -8.96 27.35 0.48
CA ARG A 465 -8.24 27.59 1.75
C ARG A 465 -8.57 28.93 2.41
N ALA A 466 -9.01 29.91 1.64
CA ALA A 466 -9.48 31.18 2.21
C ALA A 466 -10.74 31.02 3.07
N HIS A 467 -11.54 30.01 2.79
CA HIS A 467 -12.82 29.75 3.47
C HIS A 467 -12.80 28.54 4.39
N PHE A 468 -12.00 27.49 4.05
CA PHE A 468 -11.94 26.22 4.80
C PHE A 468 -10.57 26.02 5.44
N GLN A 469 -10.56 25.87 6.76
CA GLN A 469 -9.36 25.64 7.57
C GLN A 469 -8.98 24.16 7.67
N THR A 470 -9.78 23.25 7.08
CA THR A 470 -9.40 21.84 7.04
C THR A 470 -8.15 21.61 6.17
N PRO A 471 -7.20 20.74 6.58
CA PRO A 471 -6.09 20.35 5.73
C PRO A 471 -6.51 19.44 4.56
N LEU A 472 -7.74 18.89 4.59
CA LEU A 472 -8.27 17.92 3.62
C LEU A 472 -8.89 18.63 2.41
N ILE A 473 -8.06 19.38 1.67
CA ILE A 473 -8.44 20.08 0.43
C ILE A 473 -7.66 19.45 -0.73
N PHE A 474 -8.40 18.93 -1.72
CA PHE A 474 -7.87 18.19 -2.84
C PHE A 474 -8.33 18.76 -4.17
N SER A 475 -7.48 18.70 -5.20
CA SER A 475 -7.93 18.75 -6.58
C SER A 475 -8.56 17.41 -6.98
N ILE A 476 -9.27 17.38 -8.10
CA ILE A 476 -9.93 16.16 -8.58
C ILE A 476 -8.92 15.02 -8.85
N GLN A 477 -7.73 15.35 -9.34
CA GLN A 477 -6.66 14.38 -9.60
C GLN A 477 -6.13 13.79 -8.29
N GLU A 478 -6.02 14.62 -7.23
CA GLU A 478 -5.62 14.15 -5.90
C GLU A 478 -6.73 13.37 -5.21
N ALA A 479 -8.00 13.73 -5.43
CA ALA A 479 -9.17 13.09 -4.82
C ALA A 479 -9.43 11.70 -5.40
N LYS A 480 -8.89 11.37 -6.58
CA LYS A 480 -9.04 10.05 -7.17
C LYS A 480 -8.44 8.98 -6.24
N GLY A 481 -9.21 7.92 -5.97
CA GLY A 481 -8.84 6.86 -5.02
C GLY A 481 -9.06 7.18 -3.55
N LEU A 482 -9.46 8.44 -3.22
CA LEU A 482 -9.88 8.84 -1.87
C LEU A 482 -11.40 8.63 -1.70
N GLU A 483 -11.82 8.49 -0.45
CA GLU A 483 -13.23 8.34 -0.06
C GLU A 483 -13.42 8.97 1.30
N TYR A 484 -14.50 9.76 1.44
CA TYR A 484 -14.88 10.39 2.69
C TYR A 484 -16.40 10.28 2.90
N ASP A 485 -16.83 10.22 4.15
CA ASP A 485 -18.27 10.19 4.47
C ASP A 485 -18.99 11.37 3.85
N ASN A 486 -18.33 12.55 3.88
CA ASN A 486 -18.88 13.80 3.39
C ASN A 486 -17.91 14.51 2.44
N ILE A 487 -18.38 14.89 1.26
CA ILE A 487 -17.62 15.67 0.30
C ILE A 487 -18.24 17.06 0.12
N ILE A 488 -17.40 18.07 0.09
CA ILE A 488 -17.74 19.44 -0.27
C ILE A 488 -17.11 19.76 -1.63
N LEU A 489 -17.91 19.96 -2.66
CA LEU A 489 -17.43 20.50 -3.93
C LEU A 489 -17.49 22.02 -3.86
N TYR A 490 -16.32 22.67 -3.91
CA TYR A 490 -16.24 24.11 -3.76
C TYR A 490 -15.94 24.79 -5.11
N ASN A 491 -16.92 25.57 -5.61
CA ASN A 491 -16.86 26.25 -6.90
C ASN A 491 -16.38 25.37 -8.06
N PHE A 492 -16.71 24.08 -7.96
CA PHE A 492 -16.20 23.06 -8.87
C PHE A 492 -16.65 23.30 -10.31
N THR A 493 -17.92 23.69 -10.48
CA THR A 493 -18.49 23.97 -11.79
C THR A 493 -18.39 25.45 -12.15
N SER A 494 -18.45 26.36 -11.19
CA SER A 494 -18.33 27.81 -11.42
C SER A 494 -16.97 28.21 -12.00
N THR A 495 -15.88 27.50 -11.64
CA THR A 495 -14.55 27.75 -12.23
C THR A 495 -14.43 27.34 -13.70
N ALA A 496 -15.37 26.56 -14.22
CA ALA A 496 -15.45 26.10 -15.60
C ALA A 496 -16.86 26.27 -16.19
N GLU A 497 -17.57 27.33 -15.80
CA GLU A 497 -18.99 27.56 -16.11
C GLU A 497 -19.29 27.52 -17.61
N GLU A 498 -18.43 28.09 -18.45
CA GLU A 498 -18.60 28.03 -19.91
C GLU A 498 -18.59 26.61 -20.45
N ARG A 499 -17.69 25.75 -19.91
CA ARG A 499 -17.60 24.34 -20.31
C ARG A 499 -18.87 23.57 -19.93
N PHE A 500 -19.36 23.74 -18.72
CA PHE A 500 -20.58 23.10 -18.26
C PHE A 500 -21.83 23.62 -18.96
N ARG A 501 -21.86 24.89 -19.35
CA ARG A 501 -22.91 25.49 -20.19
C ARG A 501 -22.95 24.82 -21.56
N ASP A 502 -21.80 24.65 -22.18
CA ASP A 502 -21.71 23.97 -23.48
C ASP A 502 -22.06 22.48 -23.40
N ILE A 503 -21.70 21.80 -22.32
CA ILE A 503 -22.10 20.41 -22.03
C ILE A 503 -23.64 20.29 -21.99
N THR A 504 -24.31 21.22 -21.33
CA THR A 504 -25.79 21.19 -21.17
C THR A 504 -26.55 21.75 -22.39
N ARG A 505 -25.85 22.26 -23.39
CA ARG A 505 -26.46 22.87 -24.57
C ARG A 505 -27.33 21.86 -25.32
N GLY A 506 -28.61 22.20 -25.52
CA GLY A 506 -29.59 21.37 -26.22
C GLY A 506 -30.07 20.13 -25.43
N ILE A 507 -29.68 19.98 -24.15
CA ILE A 507 -30.18 18.90 -23.29
C ILE A 507 -31.32 19.44 -22.44
N SER A 508 -32.39 18.64 -22.35
CA SER A 508 -33.54 18.92 -21.49
C SER A 508 -33.47 18.15 -20.16
N THR A 509 -34.20 18.61 -19.17
CA THR A 509 -34.36 17.88 -17.89
C THR A 509 -34.97 16.50 -18.12
N ALA A 510 -35.85 16.34 -19.09
CA ALA A 510 -36.46 15.06 -19.43
C ALA A 510 -35.44 14.03 -19.98
N ASP A 511 -34.38 14.48 -20.65
CA ASP A 511 -33.28 13.60 -21.13
C ASP A 511 -32.47 12.99 -19.97
N VAL A 512 -32.48 13.61 -18.80
CA VAL A 512 -31.68 13.25 -17.65
C VAL A 512 -32.47 12.61 -16.51
N LEU A 513 -33.68 13.05 -16.27
CA LEU A 513 -34.55 12.52 -15.19
C LEU A 513 -35.39 11.30 -15.60
N GLY A 514 -35.44 10.92 -16.90
CA GLY A 514 -36.11 9.69 -17.37
C GLY A 514 -35.54 8.44 -16.72
N GLU A 515 -36.34 7.35 -16.65
CA GLU A 515 -35.92 6.11 -15.97
C GLU A 515 -34.81 5.35 -16.71
N ASP A 516 -34.78 5.36 -18.04
CA ASP A 516 -33.90 4.54 -18.86
C ASP A 516 -32.77 5.33 -19.56
N LEU A 517 -31.62 4.68 -19.74
CA LEU A 517 -30.59 5.13 -20.70
C LEU A 517 -31.05 4.87 -22.12
N ARG A 518 -31.50 5.93 -22.81
CA ARG A 518 -31.83 5.82 -24.22
C ARG A 518 -30.56 5.84 -25.06
N TYR A 519 -30.40 4.87 -25.97
CA TYR A 519 -29.32 4.89 -26.95
C TYR A 519 -29.44 6.17 -27.79
N ALA A 520 -28.53 7.08 -27.64
CA ALA A 520 -28.48 8.32 -28.40
C ALA A 520 -27.26 8.33 -29.31
N ARG A 521 -27.46 8.63 -30.58
CA ARG A 521 -26.32 9.05 -31.44
C ARG A 521 -25.92 10.47 -31.06
N ALA A 522 -24.59 10.74 -31.02
CA ALA A 522 -24.10 12.09 -30.79
C ALA A 522 -24.85 13.09 -31.70
N ARG A 523 -25.41 14.15 -31.12
CA ARG A 523 -26.21 15.15 -31.84
C ARG A 523 -25.33 15.94 -32.82
N GLU A 524 -24.07 16.15 -32.52
CA GLU A 524 -23.11 16.89 -33.36
C GLU A 524 -21.84 16.05 -33.58
N LYS A 525 -21.74 15.41 -34.75
CA LYS A 525 -20.59 14.54 -35.07
C LYS A 525 -19.30 15.32 -35.38
N GLY A 526 -19.36 16.62 -35.60
CA GLY A 526 -18.24 17.46 -36.05
C GLY A 526 -17.67 18.40 -34.98
N ASP A 527 -18.23 18.45 -33.77
CA ASP A 527 -17.78 19.35 -32.73
C ASP A 527 -16.57 18.74 -31.98
N LYS A 528 -15.41 19.35 -32.15
CA LYS A 528 -14.11 18.92 -31.59
C LYS A 528 -13.96 19.20 -30.11
N SER A 529 -14.75 20.13 -29.56
CA SER A 529 -14.74 20.47 -28.14
C SER A 529 -15.26 19.33 -27.24
N LEU A 530 -15.88 18.31 -27.85
CA LEU A 530 -16.54 17.21 -27.16
C LEU A 530 -15.61 16.38 -26.29
N GLU A 531 -14.36 16.14 -26.67
CA GLU A 531 -13.45 15.30 -25.85
C GLU A 531 -12.99 16.04 -24.59
N MET A 532 -12.69 17.34 -24.70
CA MET A 532 -12.36 18.17 -23.53
C MET A 532 -13.56 18.27 -22.56
N TYR A 533 -14.78 18.31 -23.09
CA TYR A 533 -15.99 18.34 -22.26
C TYR A 533 -16.25 17.01 -21.53
N LYS A 534 -15.86 15.86 -22.10
CA LYS A 534 -15.92 14.57 -21.41
C LYS A 534 -15.06 14.57 -20.15
N PHE A 535 -13.88 15.20 -20.18
CA PHE A 535 -13.07 15.37 -18.98
C PHE A 535 -13.85 16.04 -17.85
N HIS A 536 -14.52 17.18 -18.12
CA HIS A 536 -15.24 17.92 -17.10
C HIS A 536 -16.41 17.12 -16.49
N ILE A 537 -17.17 16.40 -17.34
CA ILE A 537 -18.28 15.57 -16.83
C ILE A 537 -17.78 14.35 -16.05
N ASN A 538 -16.70 13.72 -16.50
CA ASN A 538 -16.08 12.60 -15.78
C ASN A 538 -15.46 13.09 -14.47
N ALA A 539 -14.81 14.27 -14.45
CA ALA A 539 -14.27 14.89 -13.25
C ALA A 539 -15.37 15.13 -12.20
N LEU A 540 -16.52 15.65 -12.63
CA LEU A 540 -17.67 15.83 -11.74
C LEU A 540 -18.26 14.50 -11.27
N TYR A 541 -18.36 13.50 -12.15
CA TYR A 541 -18.79 12.13 -11.75
C TYR A 541 -17.87 11.52 -10.71
N VAL A 542 -16.56 11.62 -10.91
CA VAL A 542 -15.57 11.13 -9.93
C VAL A 542 -15.69 11.88 -8.61
N ALA A 543 -15.81 13.23 -8.66
CA ALA A 543 -15.93 14.05 -7.47
C ALA A 543 -17.18 13.68 -6.63
N VAL A 544 -18.32 13.50 -7.29
CA VAL A 544 -19.58 13.06 -6.66
C VAL A 544 -19.41 11.68 -6.02
N THR A 545 -18.82 10.73 -6.71
CA THR A 545 -18.66 9.34 -6.23
C THR A 545 -17.60 9.18 -5.14
N ARG A 546 -16.87 10.25 -4.77
CA ARG A 546 -16.00 10.26 -3.58
C ARG A 546 -16.79 10.32 -2.28
N ALA A 547 -18.03 10.84 -2.31
CA ALA A 547 -18.91 10.92 -1.15
C ALA A 547 -19.51 9.54 -0.84
N VAL A 548 -19.24 9.01 0.34
CA VAL A 548 -19.87 7.76 0.79
C VAL A 548 -21.33 8.03 1.20
N GLU A 549 -21.56 9.04 2.03
CA GLU A 549 -22.86 9.37 2.58
C GLU A 549 -23.45 10.66 2.01
N ASN A 550 -22.73 11.80 2.18
CA ASN A 550 -23.30 13.11 1.91
C ASN A 550 -22.44 13.96 0.95
N LEU A 551 -23.12 14.74 0.11
CA LEU A 551 -22.51 15.62 -0.88
C LEU A 551 -23.04 17.05 -0.72
N TYR A 552 -22.13 18.00 -0.54
CA TYR A 552 -22.40 19.43 -0.46
C TYR A 552 -21.78 20.13 -1.66
N ILE A 553 -22.57 20.73 -2.53
CA ILE A 553 -22.11 21.43 -3.73
C ILE A 553 -22.27 22.93 -3.47
N ILE A 554 -21.16 23.63 -3.30
CA ILE A 554 -21.12 25.08 -3.06
C ILE A 554 -20.68 25.76 -4.34
N GLU A 555 -21.49 26.65 -4.89
CA GLU A 555 -21.21 27.32 -6.15
C GLU A 555 -21.50 28.81 -6.08
N ALA A 556 -20.66 29.60 -6.73
CA ALA A 556 -20.87 31.06 -6.89
C ALA A 556 -22.14 31.35 -7.69
N ASN A 557 -22.49 30.48 -8.63
CA ASN A 557 -23.71 30.55 -9.40
C ASN A 557 -24.50 29.21 -9.28
N PRO A 558 -25.32 29.00 -8.23
CA PRO A 558 -26.16 27.81 -8.11
C PRO A 558 -27.30 27.76 -9.14
N GLY A 559 -27.60 28.85 -9.84
CA GLY A 559 -28.59 28.92 -10.91
C GLY A 559 -28.10 28.42 -12.28
N GLN A 560 -26.91 27.80 -12.36
CA GLN A 560 -26.40 27.27 -13.62
C GLN A 560 -27.37 26.22 -14.20
N ARG A 561 -27.51 26.23 -15.52
CA ARG A 561 -28.35 25.28 -16.27
C ARG A 561 -28.00 23.80 -15.96
N LEU A 562 -26.76 23.53 -15.61
CA LEU A 562 -26.32 22.18 -15.22
C LEU A 562 -27.16 21.64 -14.06
N PHE A 563 -27.36 22.39 -13.00
CA PHE A 563 -28.10 21.95 -11.83
C PHE A 563 -29.60 21.82 -12.09
N GLU A 564 -30.15 22.70 -12.91
CA GLU A 564 -31.52 22.58 -13.39
C GLU A 564 -31.73 21.25 -14.16
N VAL A 565 -30.83 20.94 -15.12
CA VAL A 565 -30.88 19.71 -15.91
C VAL A 565 -30.67 18.47 -15.03
N LEU A 566 -29.83 18.55 -14.00
CA LEU A 566 -29.63 17.49 -13.01
C LEU A 566 -30.77 17.39 -12.01
N GLY A 567 -31.77 18.31 -12.05
CA GLY A 567 -32.87 18.33 -11.08
C GLY A 567 -32.45 18.67 -9.66
N LEU A 568 -31.30 19.36 -9.49
CA LEU A 568 -30.83 19.86 -8.19
C LEU A 568 -31.37 21.26 -7.97
N ARG A 569 -32.00 21.46 -6.80
CA ARG A 569 -32.55 22.76 -6.41
C ARG A 569 -31.65 23.40 -5.39
N HIS A 570 -31.51 24.74 -5.44
CA HIS A 570 -30.82 25.50 -4.45
C HIS A 570 -31.50 25.34 -3.07
N TRP A 571 -30.67 25.04 -2.05
CA TRP A 571 -31.12 24.88 -0.68
C TRP A 571 -31.02 26.22 0.06
N GLU A 572 -32.12 26.67 0.63
CA GLU A 572 -32.24 28.00 1.26
C GLU A 572 -32.34 27.93 2.80
N GLU A 573 -32.50 26.73 3.36
CA GLU A 573 -32.64 26.55 4.82
C GLU A 573 -31.26 26.45 5.51
N ARG A 574 -31.25 26.64 6.83
CA ARG A 574 -30.04 26.43 7.65
C ARG A 574 -29.58 24.98 7.60
N LEU A 575 -28.28 24.81 7.52
CA LEU A 575 -27.65 23.48 7.51
C LEU A 575 -27.71 22.85 8.91
N ALA A 576 -28.47 21.78 9.07
CA ALA A 576 -28.49 20.97 10.31
C ALA A 576 -27.39 19.92 10.26
N LEU A 577 -26.11 20.31 10.38
CA LEU A 577 -24.98 19.37 10.42
C LEU A 577 -24.68 18.99 11.88
N ALA A 578 -24.59 17.68 12.12
CA ALA A 578 -24.06 17.17 13.37
C ALA A 578 -22.58 17.53 13.55
N ASP A 579 -22.17 17.82 14.76
CA ASP A 579 -20.76 18.13 15.08
C ASP A 579 -20.02 16.80 15.30
N HIS A 580 -19.08 16.48 14.42
CA HIS A 580 -18.26 15.27 14.49
C HIS A 580 -16.78 15.65 14.50
N GLY A 581 -16.32 16.20 15.65
CA GLY A 581 -14.88 16.39 15.84
C GLY A 581 -14.14 15.05 15.88
N SER A 582 -13.02 14.95 15.17
CA SER A 582 -12.16 13.77 15.19
C SER A 582 -11.08 13.88 16.27
N SER A 583 -10.72 12.76 16.85
CA SER A 583 -9.65 12.64 17.83
C SER A 583 -8.27 12.89 17.17
N LEU A 584 -7.27 13.21 17.99
CA LEU A 584 -5.89 13.34 17.49
C LEU A 584 -5.37 12.04 16.88
N ASP A 585 -5.81 10.89 17.36
CA ASP A 585 -5.40 9.60 16.81
C ASP A 585 -6.01 9.35 15.41
N GLU A 586 -7.27 9.74 15.18
CA GLU A 586 -7.87 9.70 13.85
C GLU A 586 -7.12 10.62 12.88
N TRP A 587 -6.71 11.81 13.32
CA TRP A 587 -5.91 12.73 12.52
C TRP A 587 -4.50 12.19 12.19
N ARG A 588 -3.84 11.50 13.13
CA ARG A 588 -2.56 10.82 12.88
C ARG A 588 -2.70 9.71 11.85
N GLN A 589 -3.73 8.88 11.99
CA GLN A 589 -4.03 7.82 11.02
C GLN A 589 -4.31 8.39 9.64
N GLU A 590 -5.06 9.49 9.57
CA GLU A 590 -5.36 10.16 8.32
C GLU A 590 -4.09 10.75 7.66
N ALA A 591 -3.22 11.39 8.44
CA ALA A 591 -1.94 11.88 7.95
C ALA A 591 -1.09 10.74 7.37
N ARG A 592 -1.02 9.59 8.06
CA ARG A 592 -0.29 8.42 7.57
C ARG A 592 -0.92 7.82 6.33
N ARG A 593 -2.26 7.73 6.27
CA ARG A 593 -2.99 7.26 5.09
C ARG A 593 -2.66 8.11 3.85
N LEU A 594 -2.69 9.42 4.00
CA LEU A 594 -2.40 10.37 2.93
C LEU A 594 -0.94 10.31 2.47
N GLU A 595 -0.01 10.17 3.41
CA GLU A 595 1.41 9.98 3.11
C GLU A 595 1.65 8.71 2.26
N LEU A 596 1.07 7.57 2.64
CA LEU A 596 1.15 6.32 1.89
C LEU A 596 0.52 6.43 0.49
N GLN A 597 -0.43 7.35 0.31
CA GLN A 597 -1.04 7.67 -0.98
C GLN A 597 -0.28 8.74 -1.77
N GLY A 598 0.87 9.22 -1.28
CA GLY A 598 1.66 10.27 -1.91
C GLY A 598 1.06 11.68 -1.78
N LYS A 599 0.11 11.90 -0.85
CA LYS A 599 -0.54 13.20 -0.58
C LYS A 599 0.23 13.96 0.51
N GLN A 600 1.51 14.22 0.26
CA GLN A 600 2.43 14.79 1.25
C GLN A 600 1.99 16.17 1.76
N GLU A 601 1.48 17.01 0.86
CA GLU A 601 1.01 18.35 1.22
C GLU A 601 -0.06 18.32 2.33
N GLN A 602 -1.06 17.45 2.19
CA GLN A 602 -2.14 17.32 3.16
C GLN A 602 -1.67 16.64 4.45
N ALA A 603 -0.80 15.65 4.34
CA ALA A 603 -0.21 14.99 5.51
C ALA A 603 0.59 15.99 6.36
N ASP A 604 1.41 16.83 5.74
CA ASP A 604 2.20 17.86 6.43
C ASP A 604 1.31 18.99 6.98
N ALA A 605 0.24 19.35 6.28
CA ALA A 605 -0.74 20.30 6.78
C ALA A 605 -1.45 19.76 8.05
N ILE A 606 -1.79 18.48 8.12
CA ILE A 606 -2.33 17.86 9.35
C ILE A 606 -1.31 17.96 10.50
N ARG A 607 -0.06 17.62 10.24
CA ARG A 607 1.02 17.65 11.24
C ARG A 607 1.23 19.04 11.83
N THR A 608 1.23 20.07 10.97
CA THR A 608 1.50 21.45 11.38
C THR A 608 0.28 22.17 11.95
N GLN A 609 -0.90 22.04 11.33
CA GLN A 609 -2.08 22.82 11.69
C GLN A 609 -2.94 22.16 12.78
N ILE A 610 -3.12 20.85 12.72
CA ILE A 610 -3.98 20.11 13.64
C ILE A 610 -3.19 19.55 14.81
N LEU A 611 -2.14 18.75 14.52
CA LEU A 611 -1.33 18.12 15.56
C LEU A 611 -0.38 19.10 16.23
N LYS A 612 -0.06 20.24 15.58
CA LYS A 612 0.80 21.32 16.10
C LYS A 612 2.12 20.82 16.67
N LEU A 613 2.74 19.86 15.94
CA LEU A 613 3.97 19.26 16.36
C LEU A 613 5.10 20.30 16.46
N LYS A 614 5.94 20.14 17.46
CA LYS A 614 7.11 20.97 17.71
C LYS A 614 8.37 20.21 17.36
N ASP A 615 9.42 20.94 16.98
CA ASP A 615 10.74 20.36 16.85
C ASP A 615 11.27 19.87 18.20
N VAL A 616 12.06 18.81 18.19
CA VAL A 616 12.68 18.28 19.39
C VAL A 616 13.72 19.29 19.94
N PRO A 617 13.75 19.54 21.28
CA PRO A 617 14.64 20.54 21.86
C PRO A 617 16.09 20.07 22.02
N TRP A 618 16.43 18.86 21.57
CA TRP A 618 17.75 18.28 21.62
C TRP A 618 18.31 18.06 20.25
N GLN A 619 19.65 17.99 20.16
CA GLN A 619 20.32 17.62 18.93
C GLN A 619 20.26 16.10 18.72
N VAL A 620 19.81 15.68 17.55
CA VAL A 620 19.85 14.28 17.13
C VAL A 620 21.25 13.98 16.57
N LEU A 621 21.89 12.95 17.11
CA LEU A 621 23.24 12.54 16.75
C LEU A 621 23.21 11.60 15.54
N HIS A 622 23.53 12.14 14.36
CA HIS A 622 23.70 11.37 13.13
C HIS A 622 24.73 12.05 12.21
N GLY A 623 25.40 11.31 11.37
CA GLY A 623 26.30 11.87 10.34
C GLY A 623 27.24 12.96 10.88
N GLU A 624 27.04 14.21 10.44
CA GLU A 624 27.90 15.35 10.81
C GLU A 624 27.76 15.75 12.28
N THR A 625 26.54 15.69 12.85
CA THR A 625 26.33 16.06 14.25
C THR A 625 27.05 15.11 15.22
N LEU A 626 27.08 13.82 14.88
CA LEU A 626 27.83 12.82 15.63
C LEU A 626 29.36 13.08 15.52
N ARG A 627 29.84 13.35 14.30
CA ARG A 627 31.28 13.69 14.09
C ARG A 627 31.68 14.97 14.81
N ALA A 628 30.80 15.96 14.87
CA ALA A 628 31.04 17.18 15.64
C ALA A 628 31.13 16.89 17.14
N LEU A 629 30.25 16.06 17.69
CA LEU A 629 30.30 15.61 19.08
C LEU A 629 31.58 14.83 19.39
N GLU A 630 32.03 13.97 18.49
CA GLU A 630 33.28 13.23 18.62
C GLU A 630 34.50 14.16 18.70
N ARG A 631 34.56 15.16 17.83
CA ARG A 631 35.60 16.18 17.87
C ARG A 631 35.58 16.96 19.19
N GLN A 632 34.40 17.44 19.59
CA GLN A 632 34.24 18.16 20.85
C GLN A 632 34.67 17.31 22.07
N ALA A 633 34.24 16.04 22.14
CA ALA A 633 34.62 15.12 23.21
C ALA A 633 36.10 14.76 23.19
N SER A 634 36.77 14.90 22.01
CA SER A 634 38.18 14.57 21.83
C SER A 634 39.10 15.73 22.08
N GLU A 635 38.74 16.92 21.64
CA GLU A 635 39.59 18.11 21.60
C GLU A 635 39.38 19.03 22.80
N SER A 636 38.25 18.91 23.50
CA SER A 636 37.92 19.70 24.67
C SER A 636 37.75 18.86 25.93
N ASP A 637 37.84 19.50 27.12
CA ASP A 637 37.52 18.82 28.39
C ASP A 637 36.02 18.92 28.75
N ASP A 638 35.18 19.01 27.72
CA ASP A 638 33.75 19.09 27.91
C ASP A 638 33.16 17.74 28.41
N LYS A 639 32.81 17.74 29.69
CA LYS A 639 32.26 16.58 30.38
C LYS A 639 30.88 16.18 29.84
N GLN A 640 30.09 17.14 29.35
CA GLN A 640 28.76 16.86 28.80
C GLN A 640 28.88 16.18 27.44
N ALA A 641 29.77 16.67 26.58
CA ALA A 641 30.06 16.03 25.29
C ALA A 641 30.59 14.59 25.48
N LYS A 642 31.55 14.40 26.44
CA LYS A 642 32.05 13.05 26.76
C LYS A 642 30.94 12.13 27.30
N LEU A 643 30.04 12.65 28.15
CA LEU A 643 28.91 11.86 28.68
C LEU A 643 27.90 11.48 27.57
N LEU A 644 27.54 12.41 26.72
CA LEU A 644 26.61 12.15 25.63
C LEU A 644 27.16 11.15 24.60
N LEU A 645 28.48 11.27 24.29
CA LEU A 645 29.14 10.29 23.41
C LEU A 645 29.25 8.91 24.07
N PHE A 646 29.45 8.87 25.40
CA PHE A 646 29.40 7.63 26.16
C PHE A 646 28.02 6.99 26.16
N GLU A 647 26.96 7.77 26.39
CA GLU A 647 25.58 7.27 26.31
C GLU A 647 25.26 6.73 24.91
N TYR A 648 25.71 7.43 23.85
CA TYR A 648 25.61 6.96 22.47
C TYR A 648 26.33 5.61 22.28
N ALA A 649 27.55 5.50 22.75
CA ALA A 649 28.37 4.28 22.67
C ALA A 649 27.73 3.10 23.42
N LEU A 650 27.03 3.36 24.53
CA LEU A 650 26.27 2.34 25.26
C LEU A 650 25.03 1.86 24.45
N VAL A 651 24.27 2.80 23.88
CA VAL A 651 23.06 2.47 23.11
C VAL A 651 23.39 1.58 21.91
N TYR A 652 24.45 1.93 21.16
CA TYR A 652 24.87 1.19 19.97
C TYR A 652 25.92 0.12 20.24
N GLN A 653 26.28 -0.10 21.51
CA GLN A 653 27.31 -1.05 21.91
C GLN A 653 28.67 -0.81 21.18
N ASP A 654 28.99 0.46 20.94
CA ASP A 654 30.17 0.89 20.17
C ASP A 654 31.43 0.87 21.06
N ARG A 655 32.15 -0.22 20.96
CA ARG A 655 33.37 -0.45 21.73
C ARG A 655 34.48 0.51 21.34
N ASN A 656 34.60 0.89 20.08
CA ASN A 656 35.70 1.77 19.65
C ASN A 656 35.57 3.15 20.28
N ARG A 657 34.36 3.73 20.30
CA ARG A 657 34.10 5.01 20.97
C ARG A 657 34.25 4.89 22.48
N MET A 658 33.84 3.76 23.06
CA MET A 658 34.00 3.48 24.48
C MET A 658 35.47 3.45 24.90
N GLN A 659 36.30 2.73 24.14
CA GLN A 659 37.75 2.64 24.38
C GLN A 659 38.46 3.99 24.18
N ALA A 660 38.08 4.75 23.16
CA ALA A 660 38.63 6.07 22.92
C ALA A 660 38.36 7.03 24.10
N LEU A 661 37.17 6.97 24.69
CA LEU A 661 36.85 7.74 25.91
C LEU A 661 37.58 7.22 27.15
N ALA A 662 37.71 5.91 27.30
CA ALA A 662 38.46 5.29 28.43
C ALA A 662 39.93 5.63 28.39
N ALA A 663 40.57 5.59 27.19
CA ALA A 663 41.97 5.98 26.99
C ALA A 663 42.22 7.44 27.37
N ARG A 664 41.23 8.30 27.32
CA ARG A 664 41.30 9.70 27.77
C ARG A 664 40.95 9.89 29.25
N GLY A 665 40.87 8.80 30.00
CA GLY A 665 40.59 8.83 31.44
C GLY A 665 39.17 9.15 31.84
N PHE A 666 38.19 9.04 30.88
CA PHE A 666 36.80 9.25 31.20
C PHE A 666 36.23 8.07 32.02
N ARG A 667 36.13 8.27 33.35
CA ARG A 667 35.77 7.22 34.31
C ARG A 667 34.55 6.39 33.98
N PRO A 668 33.40 6.96 33.43
CA PRO A 668 32.26 6.15 33.05
C PRO A 668 32.58 5.13 31.95
N ALA A 669 33.46 5.45 31.01
CA ALA A 669 33.84 4.53 29.93
C ALA A 669 34.79 3.40 30.43
N ILE A 670 35.51 3.59 31.56
CA ILE A 670 36.31 2.56 32.19
C ILE A 670 35.45 1.51 32.89
N GLN A 671 34.25 1.90 33.36
CA GLN A 671 33.29 1.04 34.05
C GLN A 671 31.90 1.18 33.45
N PRO A 672 31.70 0.74 32.21
CA PRO A 672 30.49 1.04 31.44
C PRO A 672 29.21 0.45 32.04
N ASP A 673 29.32 -0.66 32.75
CA ASP A 673 28.16 -1.29 33.42
C ASP A 673 27.43 -0.33 34.38
N LYS A 674 28.13 0.62 34.97
CA LYS A 674 27.57 1.64 35.85
C LYS A 674 26.71 2.68 35.09
N GLY A 675 26.97 2.83 33.79
CA GLY A 675 26.20 3.76 32.94
C GLY A 675 24.89 3.20 32.44
N ILE A 676 24.71 1.88 32.40
CA ILE A 676 23.53 1.23 31.88
C ILE A 676 22.26 1.61 32.63
N LYS A 677 22.27 1.58 33.95
CA LYS A 677 21.12 1.90 34.78
C LYS A 677 20.64 3.36 34.63
N PRO A 678 21.50 4.39 34.70
CA PRO A 678 21.09 5.77 34.40
C PRO A 678 20.57 5.94 33.00
N LEU A 679 21.20 5.31 32.00
CA LEU A 679 20.76 5.34 30.60
C LEU A 679 19.35 4.75 30.47
N THR A 680 19.10 3.57 31.07
CA THR A 680 17.79 2.90 31.04
C THR A 680 16.73 3.77 31.70
N GLN A 681 16.99 4.36 32.84
CA GLN A 681 16.04 5.23 33.54
C GLN A 681 15.69 6.48 32.72
N LYS A 682 16.67 7.07 32.03
CA LYS A 682 16.49 8.31 31.27
C LYS A 682 15.74 8.11 29.94
N TYR A 683 16.07 7.05 29.20
CA TYR A 683 15.63 6.91 27.80
C TYR A 683 14.74 5.68 27.53
N PHE A 684 14.81 4.61 28.34
CA PHE A 684 14.12 3.36 28.06
C PHE A 684 13.01 3.06 29.07
N PHE A 685 13.19 3.40 30.33
CA PHE A 685 12.20 3.10 31.39
C PHE A 685 10.77 3.60 31.08
N PRO A 686 10.55 4.80 30.48
CA PRO A 686 9.20 5.24 30.11
C PRO A 686 8.47 4.32 29.13
N TYR A 687 9.20 3.49 28.38
CA TYR A 687 8.65 2.53 27.40
C TYR A 687 8.46 1.13 28.00
N GLU A 688 9.03 0.83 29.16
CA GLU A 688 8.81 -0.42 29.88
C GLU A 688 7.52 -0.41 30.72
N LEU A 689 7.01 0.77 31.04
CA LEU A 689 5.87 0.93 31.94
C LEU A 689 4.55 0.50 31.28
N LYS A 690 3.66 -0.11 32.06
CA LYS A 690 2.27 -0.38 31.64
C LYS A 690 1.44 0.89 31.44
N LYS A 691 1.87 2.03 32.04
CA LYS A 691 1.24 3.34 31.87
C LYS A 691 2.24 4.34 31.29
N PRO A 692 2.27 4.50 29.95
CA PRO A 692 3.33 5.23 29.27
C PRO A 692 3.05 6.73 29.12
N GLU A 693 2.41 7.40 30.09
CA GLU A 693 1.99 8.82 29.95
C GLU A 693 3.14 9.78 29.63
N ALA A 694 4.36 9.48 30.12
CA ALA A 694 5.53 10.31 29.84
C ALA A 694 5.95 10.21 28.38
N MET A 695 5.94 9.00 27.82
CA MET A 695 6.22 8.74 26.39
C MET A 695 5.14 9.36 25.51
N LEU A 696 3.87 9.15 25.85
CA LEU A 696 2.75 9.68 25.08
C LEU A 696 2.73 11.21 25.04
N ARG A 697 3.08 11.89 26.13
CA ARG A 697 3.25 13.35 26.13
C ARG A 697 4.34 13.81 25.14
N GLN A 698 5.45 13.08 25.02
CA GLN A 698 6.47 13.39 24.03
C GLN A 698 5.97 13.12 22.59
N VAL A 699 5.24 12.02 22.38
CA VAL A 699 4.58 11.72 21.10
C VAL A 699 3.57 12.81 20.73
N ASP A 700 2.76 13.27 21.67
CA ASP A 700 1.80 14.35 21.45
C ASP A 700 2.49 15.69 21.10
N GLN A 701 3.65 15.93 21.66
CA GLN A 701 4.39 17.18 21.49
C GLN A 701 5.26 17.19 20.23
N TYR A 702 5.94 16.09 19.92
CA TYR A 702 6.97 16.00 18.88
C TYR A 702 6.60 15.11 17.70
N GLY A 703 5.48 14.39 17.77
CA GLY A 703 5.05 13.42 16.77
C GLY A 703 5.44 11.99 17.12
N VAL A 704 4.78 11.01 16.48
CA VAL A 704 4.96 9.58 16.77
C VAL A 704 6.35 9.09 16.37
N ASP A 705 6.96 9.72 15.37
CA ASP A 705 8.28 9.36 14.81
C ASP A 705 9.40 10.29 15.24
N PHE A 706 9.23 11.05 16.32
CA PHE A 706 10.29 11.92 16.79
C PHE A 706 11.57 11.13 17.08
N ARG A 707 12.73 11.76 16.89
CA ARG A 707 14.03 11.15 17.16
C ARG A 707 14.56 11.56 18.53
N ASN A 708 14.97 10.58 19.34
CA ASN A 708 15.71 10.85 20.55
C ASN A 708 17.14 11.31 20.23
N PRO A 709 17.98 11.73 21.20
CA PRO A 709 19.37 12.14 20.93
C PRO A 709 20.21 11.11 20.17
N PHE A 710 19.85 9.83 20.25
CA PHE A 710 20.58 8.71 19.61
C PHE A 710 19.97 8.28 18.26
N ASN A 711 19.16 9.12 17.65
CA ASN A 711 18.49 8.82 16.38
C ASN A 711 17.62 7.54 16.43
N GLN A 712 16.94 7.31 17.55
CA GLN A 712 15.96 6.24 17.68
C GLN A 712 14.55 6.81 17.82
N THR A 713 13.56 6.18 17.18
CA THR A 713 12.14 6.53 17.33
C THR A 713 11.53 5.86 18.57
N PRO A 714 10.39 6.32 19.09
CA PRO A 714 9.62 5.63 20.12
C PRO A 714 9.36 4.16 19.79
N LEU A 715 9.01 3.87 18.53
CA LEU A 715 8.75 2.51 18.03
C LEU A 715 10.00 1.61 18.14
N MET A 716 11.16 2.12 17.78
CA MET A 716 12.44 1.37 17.89
C MET A 716 12.76 0.99 19.35
N ILE A 717 12.47 1.89 20.28
CA ILE A 717 12.69 1.63 21.72
C ILE A 717 11.70 0.59 22.23
N ALA A 718 10.41 0.74 21.95
CA ALA A 718 9.37 -0.23 22.32
C ALA A 718 9.66 -1.62 21.73
N ALA A 719 10.12 -1.68 20.48
CA ALA A 719 10.54 -2.90 19.78
C ALA A 719 11.73 -3.58 20.49
N ARG A 720 12.77 -2.82 20.87
CA ARG A 720 13.93 -3.34 21.62
C ARG A 720 13.52 -3.98 22.94
N LEU A 721 12.57 -3.40 23.64
CA LEU A 721 12.06 -3.91 24.93
C LEU A 721 11.08 -5.10 24.76
N GLY A 722 10.58 -5.30 23.53
CA GLY A 722 9.57 -6.32 23.24
C GLY A 722 8.25 -6.03 23.96
N ASN A 723 7.86 -4.76 24.04
CA ASN A 723 6.60 -4.32 24.63
C ASN A 723 5.54 -4.28 23.52
N ASP A 724 4.81 -5.38 23.38
CA ASP A 724 3.80 -5.61 22.33
C ASP A 724 2.65 -4.59 22.38
N GLU A 725 2.20 -4.24 23.58
CA GLU A 725 1.14 -3.24 23.80
C GLU A 725 1.57 -1.86 23.29
N GLN A 726 2.80 -1.43 23.61
CA GLN A 726 3.32 -0.14 23.14
C GLN A 726 3.62 -0.14 21.65
N VAL A 727 4.16 -1.23 21.12
CA VAL A 727 4.39 -1.40 19.68
C VAL A 727 3.08 -1.27 18.93
N ALA A 728 2.06 -2.05 19.30
CA ALA A 728 0.74 -1.99 18.68
C ALA A 728 0.11 -0.58 18.77
N ARG A 729 0.24 0.08 19.90
CA ARG A 729 -0.27 1.43 20.12
C ARG A 729 0.42 2.46 19.22
N LEU A 730 1.76 2.46 19.16
CA LEU A 730 2.53 3.40 18.32
C LEU A 730 2.23 3.19 16.83
N VAL A 731 2.13 1.93 16.38
CA VAL A 731 1.74 1.62 15.00
C VAL A 731 0.31 2.06 14.72
N ALA A 732 -0.64 1.87 15.65
CA ALA A 732 -2.01 2.38 15.52
C ALA A 732 -2.07 3.92 15.47
N MET A 733 -1.12 4.61 16.12
CA MET A 733 -0.92 6.06 16.01
C MET A 733 -0.22 6.51 14.72
N GLY A 734 0.12 5.59 13.82
CA GLY A 734 0.71 5.86 12.52
C GLY A 734 2.24 5.93 12.51
N ALA A 735 2.93 5.29 13.46
CA ALA A 735 4.40 5.22 13.45
C ALA A 735 4.94 4.56 12.18
N ASP A 736 5.97 5.14 11.62
CA ASP A 736 6.64 4.62 10.43
C ASP A 736 7.61 3.49 10.78
N THR A 737 7.24 2.27 10.42
CA THR A 737 8.05 1.07 10.67
C THR A 737 9.30 0.98 9.79
N SER A 738 9.42 1.78 8.71
CA SER A 738 10.52 1.75 7.76
C SER A 738 11.73 2.60 8.17
N LEU A 739 11.54 3.55 9.09
CA LEU A 739 12.59 4.45 9.54
C LEU A 739 13.77 3.67 10.12
N ILE A 740 15.00 4.10 9.78
CA ILE A 740 16.24 3.46 10.26
C ILE A 740 16.98 4.32 11.28
N ASN A 741 17.80 3.66 12.12
CA ASN A 741 18.71 4.30 13.06
C ASN A 741 20.13 4.43 12.45
N ASN A 742 21.11 4.88 13.26
CA ASN A 742 22.50 5.12 12.80
C ASN A 742 23.26 3.86 12.35
N VAL A 743 22.75 2.69 12.59
CA VAL A 743 23.35 1.42 12.14
C VAL A 743 22.52 0.75 11.04
N GLY A 744 21.58 1.49 10.45
CA GLY A 744 20.75 1.00 9.34
C GLY A 744 19.62 0.05 9.76
N PHE A 745 19.29 -0.02 11.06
CA PHE A 745 18.23 -0.89 11.55
C PHE A 745 16.91 -0.13 11.72
N ASN A 746 15.85 -0.68 11.17
CA ASN A 746 14.49 -0.30 11.51
C ASN A 746 13.99 -1.07 12.76
N ALA A 747 12.76 -0.80 13.18
CA ALA A 747 12.18 -1.45 14.36
C ALA A 747 12.15 -2.99 14.24
N PHE A 748 11.90 -3.53 13.05
CA PHE A 748 11.89 -4.98 12.81
C PHE A 748 13.28 -5.60 12.94
N HIS A 749 14.32 -4.97 12.36
CA HIS A 749 15.71 -5.43 12.52
C HIS A 749 16.15 -5.42 13.98
N ILE A 750 15.72 -4.42 14.76
CA ILE A 750 16.01 -4.34 16.19
C ILE A 750 15.39 -5.51 16.95
N VAL A 751 14.12 -5.87 16.65
CA VAL A 751 13.45 -7.04 17.25
C VAL A 751 14.18 -8.35 16.92
N LEU A 752 14.56 -8.52 15.65
CA LEU A 752 15.33 -9.69 15.23
C LEU A 752 16.72 -9.74 15.87
N GLU A 753 17.42 -8.59 15.99
CA GLU A 753 18.69 -8.50 16.69
C GLU A 753 18.55 -8.95 18.16
N GLN A 754 17.51 -8.44 18.87
CA GLN A 754 17.27 -8.84 20.26
C GLN A 754 16.95 -10.34 20.37
N ALA A 755 16.18 -10.89 19.46
CA ALA A 755 15.89 -12.31 19.41
C ALA A 755 17.13 -13.18 19.11
N CYS A 756 18.10 -12.66 18.37
CA CYS A 756 19.40 -13.32 18.13
C CYS A 756 20.30 -13.33 19.37
N ILE A 757 20.20 -12.31 20.23
CA ILE A 757 21.05 -12.12 21.41
C ILE A 757 20.47 -12.79 22.65
N ASP A 758 19.14 -12.72 22.82
CA ASP A 758 18.42 -13.17 24.01
C ASP A 758 17.38 -14.23 23.66
N ALA A 759 17.67 -15.48 24.03
CA ALA A 759 16.77 -16.61 23.82
C ALA A 759 15.42 -16.45 24.55
N HIS A 760 15.39 -15.76 25.70
CA HIS A 760 14.15 -15.48 26.42
C HIS A 760 13.29 -14.47 25.66
N TYR A 761 13.89 -13.41 25.08
CA TYR A 761 13.22 -12.48 24.20
C TYR A 761 12.63 -13.20 22.99
N ALA A 762 13.42 -14.03 22.30
CA ALA A 762 12.99 -14.83 21.17
C ALA A 762 11.77 -15.72 21.50
N ALA A 763 11.82 -16.42 22.62
CA ALA A 763 10.77 -17.38 23.00
C ALA A 763 9.48 -16.71 23.54
N ARG A 764 9.57 -15.56 24.20
CA ARG A 764 8.47 -14.96 24.95
C ARG A 764 7.92 -13.66 24.39
N LYS A 765 8.74 -12.83 23.75
CA LYS A 765 8.38 -11.48 23.32
C LYS A 765 8.26 -11.35 21.80
N LEU A 766 9.06 -12.11 21.04
CA LEU A 766 9.14 -11.98 19.60
C LEU A 766 7.77 -12.11 18.92
N ALA A 767 6.97 -13.13 19.27
CA ALA A 767 5.67 -13.37 18.64
C ALA A 767 4.69 -12.20 18.79
N GLY A 768 4.72 -11.50 19.93
CA GLY A 768 3.82 -10.36 20.18
C GLY A 768 4.11 -9.13 19.32
N VAL A 769 5.34 -8.99 18.82
CA VAL A 769 5.77 -7.81 18.08
C VAL A 769 6.10 -8.09 16.61
N TYR A 770 6.31 -9.36 16.23
CA TYR A 770 6.78 -9.75 14.90
C TYR A 770 5.81 -9.32 13.80
N ASP A 771 4.55 -9.74 13.88
CA ASP A 771 3.55 -9.49 12.83
C ASP A 771 3.20 -8.00 12.71
N THR A 772 3.34 -7.24 13.81
CA THR A 772 3.10 -5.80 13.82
C THR A 772 4.24 -5.00 13.17
N LEU A 773 5.47 -5.50 13.28
CA LEU A 773 6.67 -4.78 12.84
C LEU A 773 7.26 -5.31 11.53
N ALA A 774 7.02 -6.58 11.18
CA ALA A 774 7.51 -7.13 9.94
C ALA A 774 6.86 -6.38 8.76
N PRO A 775 7.66 -5.74 7.88
CA PRO A 775 7.11 -5.12 6.69
C PRO A 775 6.43 -6.19 5.84
N LEU A 776 5.37 -5.82 5.15
CA LEU A 776 4.63 -6.75 4.29
C LEU A 776 5.50 -7.35 3.19
N ASP A 777 6.42 -6.53 2.68
CA ASP A 777 7.44 -6.92 1.73
C ASP A 777 8.68 -6.04 1.92
N MET A 778 9.78 -6.46 1.32
CA MET A 778 11.01 -5.70 1.21
C MET A 778 11.39 -5.57 -0.25
N VAL A 779 11.61 -4.34 -0.70
CA VAL A 779 12.01 -4.05 -2.07
C VAL A 779 13.52 -3.87 -2.11
N ILE A 780 14.17 -4.62 -3.00
CA ILE A 780 15.61 -4.61 -3.22
C ILE A 780 15.91 -4.45 -4.71
N GLN A 781 17.09 -3.92 -5.04
CA GLN A 781 17.60 -3.85 -6.40
C GLN A 781 18.80 -4.77 -6.53
N VAL A 782 18.76 -5.64 -7.54
CA VAL A 782 19.84 -6.57 -7.87
C VAL A 782 19.98 -6.67 -9.39
N ASP A 783 21.19 -6.60 -9.90
CA ASP A 783 21.48 -6.66 -11.36
C ASP A 783 20.63 -5.66 -12.17
N GLY A 784 20.38 -4.47 -11.61
CA GLY A 784 19.55 -3.44 -12.23
C GLY A 784 18.05 -3.75 -12.29
N ARG A 785 17.58 -4.79 -11.58
CA ARG A 785 16.17 -5.17 -11.48
C ARG A 785 15.65 -5.03 -10.06
N LEU A 786 14.39 -4.66 -9.92
CA LEU A 786 13.67 -4.67 -8.65
C LEU A 786 13.23 -6.09 -8.31
N VAL A 787 13.52 -6.53 -7.10
CA VAL A 787 13.06 -7.78 -6.51
C VAL A 787 12.26 -7.47 -5.25
N LYS A 788 11.04 -7.99 -5.16
CA LYS A 788 10.15 -7.82 -4.01
C LYS A 788 10.12 -9.11 -3.19
N LEU A 789 10.55 -9.03 -1.94
CA LEU A 789 10.57 -10.16 -1.00
C LEU A 789 9.33 -10.09 -0.11
N ASP A 790 8.43 -11.02 -0.26
CA ASP A 790 7.24 -11.14 0.60
C ASP A 790 7.62 -11.67 1.99
N ASN A 791 7.05 -11.11 3.05
CA ASN A 791 7.35 -11.48 4.44
C ASN A 791 6.95 -12.93 4.82
N ARG A 792 6.20 -13.63 3.99
CA ARG A 792 5.84 -15.05 4.16
C ARG A 792 6.91 -15.99 3.62
N SER A 793 7.82 -15.47 2.79
CA SER A 793 8.91 -16.24 2.22
C SER A 793 10.04 -16.45 3.22
N MET A 794 10.69 -17.60 3.13
CA MET A 794 11.86 -17.88 3.97
C MET A 794 13.07 -17.06 3.54
N GLU A 795 13.12 -16.67 2.28
CA GLU A 795 14.10 -15.74 1.73
C GLU A 795 14.08 -14.39 2.45
N PHE A 796 12.87 -13.84 2.65
CA PHE A 796 12.69 -12.61 3.43
C PHE A 796 13.22 -12.77 4.85
N LEU A 797 12.85 -13.85 5.54
CA LEU A 797 13.29 -14.07 6.93
C LEU A 797 14.81 -14.22 7.02
N LEU A 798 15.43 -15.06 6.19
CA LEU A 798 16.88 -15.28 6.23
C LEU A 798 17.66 -14.02 5.85
N PHE A 799 17.16 -13.24 4.90
CA PHE A 799 17.76 -11.97 4.52
C PHE A 799 17.73 -10.97 5.68
N ASN A 800 16.57 -10.77 6.32
CA ASN A 800 16.43 -9.87 7.47
C ASN A 800 17.19 -10.38 8.70
N LEU A 801 17.32 -11.69 8.90
CA LEU A 801 18.19 -12.25 9.95
C LEU A 801 19.67 -11.98 9.67
N MET A 802 20.15 -12.05 8.41
CA MET A 802 21.52 -11.63 8.09
C MET A 802 21.77 -10.17 8.43
N ILE A 803 20.80 -9.28 8.14
CA ILE A 803 20.87 -7.87 8.53
C ILE A 803 20.94 -7.76 10.06
N ALA A 804 20.04 -8.39 10.78
CA ALA A 804 19.98 -8.32 12.24
C ALA A 804 21.25 -8.89 12.93
N MET A 805 21.85 -9.94 12.35
CA MET A 805 23.06 -10.56 12.84
C MET A 805 24.34 -9.88 12.36
N PHE A 806 24.25 -8.82 11.54
CA PHE A 806 25.41 -8.20 10.90
C PHE A 806 26.46 -7.77 11.91
N TYR A 807 26.06 -7.04 12.96
CA TYR A 807 27.00 -6.54 13.97
C TYR A 807 27.30 -7.54 15.07
N THR A 808 26.46 -8.52 15.30
CA THR A 808 26.57 -9.47 16.43
C THR A 808 27.30 -10.75 16.04
N ARG A 809 26.88 -11.39 14.93
CA ARG A 809 27.43 -12.68 14.50
C ARG A 809 28.50 -12.58 13.45
N LEU A 810 28.37 -11.67 12.49
CA LEU A 810 29.32 -11.56 11.39
C LEU A 810 30.71 -11.19 11.92
N GLY A 811 30.79 -10.23 12.83
CA GLY A 811 32.05 -9.85 13.48
C GLY A 811 32.70 -11.02 14.23
N ASP A 812 31.90 -11.81 14.98
CA ASP A 812 32.37 -13.00 15.67
C ASP A 812 32.88 -14.07 14.70
N ASN A 813 32.19 -14.27 13.57
CA ASN A 813 32.56 -15.25 12.56
C ASN A 813 33.86 -14.87 11.83
N VAL A 814 34.09 -13.55 11.57
CA VAL A 814 35.39 -13.06 11.05
C VAL A 814 36.53 -13.49 11.96
N VAL A 815 36.32 -13.34 13.24
CA VAL A 815 37.36 -13.60 14.26
C VAL A 815 37.62 -15.10 14.51
N ARG A 816 36.54 -15.87 14.66
CA ARG A 816 36.66 -17.29 15.04
C ARG A 816 37.06 -18.20 13.90
N PHE A 817 36.66 -17.87 12.68
CA PHE A 817 36.74 -18.75 11.52
C PHE A 817 37.62 -18.20 10.38
N GLY A 818 38.21 -17.01 10.56
CA GLY A 818 39.06 -16.38 9.55
C GLY A 818 38.33 -15.95 8.26
N GLY A 819 37.01 -15.94 8.26
CA GLY A 819 36.24 -15.54 7.13
C GLY A 819 34.85 -15.07 7.55
N GLY A 820 34.53 -13.81 7.32
CA GLY A 820 33.29 -13.15 7.71
C GLY A 820 32.09 -13.56 6.90
N ALA A 821 31.55 -14.75 7.16
CA ALA A 821 30.36 -15.23 6.47
C ALA A 821 29.42 -15.94 7.43
N PHE A 822 28.14 -15.93 7.07
CA PHE A 822 27.11 -16.68 7.77
C PHE A 822 27.06 -18.13 7.28
N ARG A 823 26.89 -19.06 8.21
CA ARG A 823 26.69 -20.47 7.91
C ARG A 823 25.24 -20.86 8.19
N SER A 824 24.73 -21.90 7.52
CA SER A 824 23.39 -22.43 7.81
C SER A 824 23.18 -22.77 9.30
N GLY A 825 24.26 -23.15 10.02
CA GLY A 825 24.23 -23.40 11.45
C GLY A 825 23.91 -22.17 12.30
N ASP A 826 24.35 -20.98 11.89
CA ASP A 826 24.09 -19.73 12.61
C ASP A 826 22.58 -19.41 12.62
N PHE A 827 21.89 -19.69 11.52
CA PHE A 827 20.44 -19.55 11.42
C PHE A 827 19.70 -20.62 12.23
N VAL A 828 20.13 -21.86 12.18
CA VAL A 828 19.53 -22.95 12.95
C VAL A 828 19.57 -22.63 14.44
N GLU A 829 20.71 -22.14 14.94
CA GLU A 829 20.89 -21.77 16.34
C GLU A 829 19.93 -20.69 16.78
N VAL A 830 19.76 -19.62 15.97
CA VAL A 830 18.83 -18.54 16.25
C VAL A 830 17.37 -19.00 16.14
N LEU A 831 17.02 -19.65 15.03
CA LEU A 831 15.64 -20.10 14.75
C LEU A 831 15.15 -21.17 15.73
N HIS A 832 16.06 -21.89 16.39
CA HIS A 832 15.70 -22.85 17.42
C HIS A 832 14.89 -22.21 18.56
N HIS A 833 15.19 -20.96 18.90
CA HIS A 833 14.51 -20.22 19.96
C HIS A 833 13.22 -19.52 19.49
N PHE A 834 12.97 -19.46 18.18
CA PHE A 834 11.76 -18.83 17.66
C PHE A 834 10.54 -19.74 17.90
N PRO A 835 9.36 -19.18 18.24
CA PRO A 835 8.12 -19.95 18.34
C PRO A 835 7.77 -20.67 17.04
N ASP A 836 7.23 -21.89 17.13
CA ASP A 836 6.78 -22.64 15.94
C ASP A 836 5.61 -21.98 15.22
N ALA A 837 4.87 -21.13 15.90
CA ALA A 837 3.83 -20.29 15.31
C ALA A 837 4.40 -19.29 14.29
N LEU A 838 5.61 -18.77 14.51
CA LEU A 838 6.28 -17.86 13.58
C LEU A 838 7.05 -18.62 12.49
N VAL A 839 7.82 -19.63 12.90
CA VAL A 839 8.61 -20.43 11.98
C VAL A 839 8.36 -21.91 12.29
N PRO A 840 7.59 -22.62 11.45
CA PRO A 840 7.31 -24.05 11.66
C PRO A 840 8.58 -24.87 11.78
N ALA A 841 8.56 -25.91 12.64
CA ALA A 841 9.72 -26.76 12.92
C ALA A 841 10.39 -27.30 11.65
N ARG A 842 9.60 -27.68 10.62
CA ARG A 842 10.11 -28.16 9.31
C ARG A 842 11.02 -27.13 8.61
N ARG A 843 10.80 -25.83 8.82
CA ARG A 843 11.57 -24.73 8.19
C ARG A 843 12.85 -24.38 8.96
N LYS A 844 13.03 -24.90 10.19
CA LYS A 844 14.22 -24.67 11.03
C LYS A 844 15.36 -25.64 10.75
N HIS A 845 15.12 -26.68 9.94
CA HIS A 845 16.14 -27.69 9.63
C HIS A 845 17.27 -27.15 8.74
N ARG A 846 18.49 -27.55 9.06
CA ARG A 846 19.72 -27.13 8.37
C ARG A 846 19.65 -27.36 6.85
N VAL A 847 19.12 -28.50 6.42
CA VAL A 847 19.00 -28.87 4.99
C VAL A 847 18.12 -27.87 4.26
N TYR A 848 16.96 -27.53 4.84
CA TYR A 848 16.03 -26.58 4.26
C TYR A 848 16.65 -25.17 4.16
N ILE A 849 17.27 -24.68 5.25
CA ILE A 849 17.94 -23.37 5.26
C ILE A 849 19.08 -23.33 4.22
N SER A 850 19.91 -24.38 4.16
CA SER A 850 20.99 -24.46 3.18
C SER A 850 20.49 -24.46 1.74
N SER A 851 19.33 -25.09 1.47
CA SER A 851 18.73 -25.07 0.13
C SER A 851 18.27 -23.68 -0.28
N ILE A 852 17.64 -22.92 0.61
CA ILE A 852 17.21 -21.53 0.34
C ILE A 852 18.41 -20.62 0.09
N LEU A 853 19.46 -20.70 0.93
CA LEU A 853 20.68 -19.92 0.75
C LEU A 853 21.37 -20.25 -0.60
N ALA A 854 21.45 -21.53 -0.94
CA ALA A 854 22.07 -21.98 -2.18
C ALA A 854 21.25 -21.60 -3.41
N LYS A 855 19.91 -21.68 -3.35
CA LYS A 855 19.00 -21.30 -4.44
C LYS A 855 19.13 -19.82 -4.80
N ASN A 856 19.34 -18.96 -3.81
CA ASN A 856 19.43 -17.50 -3.98
C ASN A 856 20.87 -16.98 -4.02
N GLU A 857 21.82 -17.83 -4.37
CA GLU A 857 23.25 -17.46 -4.54
C GLU A 857 23.48 -16.83 -5.91
N VAL A 858 24.27 -15.74 -5.99
CA VAL A 858 24.41 -14.88 -7.18
C VAL A 858 24.83 -15.59 -8.46
N HIS A 859 25.61 -16.67 -8.37
CA HIS A 859 26.13 -17.44 -9.53
C HIS A 859 25.29 -18.69 -9.88
N ARG A 860 24.21 -18.94 -9.15
CA ARG A 860 23.33 -20.06 -9.46
C ARG A 860 22.43 -19.73 -10.65
N ASP A 861 22.33 -20.66 -11.56
CA ASP A 861 21.36 -20.64 -12.64
C ASP A 861 20.09 -21.39 -12.16
N ASP A 862 19.25 -20.69 -11.43
CA ASP A 862 17.95 -21.16 -10.96
C ASP A 862 16.89 -20.15 -11.43
N PRO A 863 15.80 -20.55 -12.06
CA PRO A 863 14.78 -19.64 -12.61
C PRO A 863 14.14 -18.75 -11.53
N TYR A 864 14.17 -19.17 -10.27
CA TYR A 864 13.64 -18.40 -9.14
C TYR A 864 14.74 -17.75 -8.28
N ASN A 865 16.00 -17.71 -8.78
CA ASN A 865 17.11 -17.08 -8.07
C ASN A 865 16.92 -15.57 -7.96
N ARG A 866 16.77 -15.09 -6.72
CA ARG A 866 16.63 -13.66 -6.38
C ARG A 866 17.98 -12.98 -6.12
N LYS A 867 19.10 -13.70 -6.26
CA LYS A 867 20.49 -13.24 -6.13
C LYS A 867 20.78 -12.47 -4.84
N LEU A 868 20.22 -12.96 -3.73
CA LEU A 868 20.28 -12.31 -2.42
C LEU A 868 21.62 -12.48 -1.73
N PHE A 869 22.27 -13.61 -1.97
CA PHE A 869 23.41 -14.05 -1.20
C PHE A 869 24.63 -14.28 -2.10
N ARG A 870 25.79 -13.89 -1.61
CA ARG A 870 27.07 -14.22 -2.21
C ARG A 870 27.72 -15.33 -1.39
N ARG A 871 28.11 -16.42 -2.04
CA ARG A 871 28.88 -17.49 -1.40
C ARG A 871 30.36 -17.17 -1.46
N LEU A 872 31.01 -17.01 -0.31
CA LEU A 872 32.46 -16.81 -0.24
C LEU A 872 33.21 -18.14 -0.33
N LYS A 873 32.78 -19.18 0.37
CA LYS A 873 33.22 -20.57 0.27
C LYS A 873 32.06 -21.53 0.52
N HIS A 874 32.27 -22.83 0.33
CA HIS A 874 31.21 -23.82 0.52
C HIS A 874 30.50 -23.69 1.87
N GLY A 875 29.18 -23.46 1.84
CA GLY A 875 28.32 -23.32 3.02
C GLY A 875 28.47 -21.98 3.80
N HIS A 876 29.19 -20.99 3.24
CA HIS A 876 29.44 -19.68 3.86
C HIS A 876 28.93 -18.57 2.95
N TYR A 877 27.99 -17.78 3.45
CA TYR A 877 27.25 -16.78 2.68
C TYR A 877 27.31 -15.41 3.33
N ILE A 878 27.31 -14.38 2.51
CA ILE A 878 27.11 -12.98 2.90
C ILE A 878 25.94 -12.41 2.11
N ILE A 879 25.42 -11.25 2.52
CA ILE A 879 24.50 -10.48 1.69
C ILE A 879 25.23 -10.12 0.38
N ASN A 880 24.54 -10.21 -0.74
CA ASN A 880 25.14 -9.83 -2.03
C ASN A 880 25.67 -8.38 -1.97
N PRO A 881 26.98 -8.16 -2.19
CA PRO A 881 27.59 -6.82 -2.07
C PRO A 881 27.09 -5.81 -3.10
N GLN A 882 26.51 -6.25 -4.20
CA GLN A 882 25.95 -5.38 -5.25
C GLN A 882 24.46 -5.04 -5.03
N LEU A 883 23.87 -5.56 -3.95
CA LEU A 883 22.47 -5.34 -3.64
C LEU A 883 22.24 -3.94 -3.08
N ALA A 884 21.21 -3.25 -3.59
CA ALA A 884 20.72 -2.00 -3.04
C ALA A 884 19.33 -2.13 -2.43
N VAL A 885 19.02 -1.30 -1.47
CA VAL A 885 17.72 -1.19 -0.79
C VAL A 885 17.20 0.24 -0.92
N TRP A 886 15.88 0.37 -0.95
CA TRP A 886 15.22 1.67 -0.98
C TRP A 886 15.13 2.25 0.43
N VAL A 887 15.84 3.33 0.71
CA VAL A 887 15.89 3.99 2.02
C VAL A 887 15.82 5.50 1.85
N GLU A 888 14.89 6.13 2.56
CA GLU A 888 14.73 7.60 2.59
C GLU A 888 14.61 8.24 1.20
N GLY A 889 13.92 7.54 0.28
CA GLY A 889 13.67 8.05 -1.06
C GLY A 889 14.77 7.82 -2.09
N ASP A 890 15.78 7.00 -1.76
CA ASP A 890 16.88 6.70 -2.67
C ASP A 890 17.33 5.23 -2.61
N TRP A 891 17.92 4.74 -3.72
CA TRP A 891 18.57 3.43 -3.76
C TRP A 891 19.99 3.53 -3.17
N ARG A 892 20.20 2.81 -2.05
CA ARG A 892 21.51 2.76 -1.39
C ARG A 892 22.02 1.33 -1.32
N ASN A 893 23.32 1.15 -1.54
CA ASN A 893 23.92 -0.17 -1.34
C ASN A 893 23.71 -0.64 0.10
N MET A 894 23.42 -1.93 0.27
CA MET A 894 23.07 -2.50 1.58
C MET A 894 24.20 -2.33 2.61
N TYR A 895 25.46 -2.45 2.21
CA TYR A 895 26.60 -2.29 3.11
C TYR A 895 26.91 -0.83 3.46
N ASP A 896 26.41 0.13 2.67
CA ASP A 896 26.48 1.56 3.03
C ASP A 896 25.38 1.88 4.06
N VAL A 897 24.18 1.32 3.89
CA VAL A 897 23.07 1.44 4.86
C VAL A 897 23.45 0.83 6.21
N LEU A 898 24.03 -0.37 6.19
CA LEU A 898 24.52 -1.05 7.41
C LEU A 898 25.80 -0.44 7.97
N SER A 899 26.38 0.60 7.33
CA SER A 899 27.63 1.20 7.77
C SER A 899 28.73 0.14 7.99
N LEU A 900 29.24 -0.40 6.89
CA LEU A 900 30.33 -1.40 6.92
C LEU A 900 31.52 -0.94 7.79
N ASP A 901 31.81 0.37 7.80
CA ASP A 901 32.87 0.95 8.61
C ASP A 901 32.61 0.85 10.13
N ALA A 902 31.33 0.83 10.54
CA ALA A 902 30.94 0.62 11.94
C ALA A 902 30.99 -0.85 12.36
N LEU A 903 31.25 -1.78 11.45
CA LEU A 903 31.42 -3.19 11.77
C LEU A 903 32.66 -3.33 12.65
N GLY A 904 32.45 -3.69 13.90
CA GLY A 904 33.50 -3.77 14.91
C GLY A 904 33.10 -4.74 16.01
N TYR A 905 33.81 -4.64 17.13
CA TYR A 905 33.45 -5.39 18.31
C TYR A 905 32.19 -4.79 18.95
N ARG A 906 31.18 -5.62 19.12
CA ARG A 906 30.08 -5.29 20.01
C ARG A 906 30.28 -5.95 21.38
N TYR A 907 29.87 -5.23 22.39
CA TYR A 907 29.96 -5.66 23.78
C TYR A 907 28.85 -6.71 24.03
N GLN A 908 29.18 -7.99 23.97
CA GLN A 908 28.23 -9.07 24.33
C GLN A 908 28.74 -10.03 25.37
N ASP A 909 30.06 -10.14 25.57
CA ASP A 909 30.63 -11.08 26.54
C ASP A 909 31.52 -10.35 27.54
N ARG A 910 31.11 -10.37 28.81
CA ARG A 910 31.91 -9.82 29.93
C ARG A 910 33.33 -10.42 29.99
N ARG A 911 33.58 -11.63 29.43
CA ARG A 911 34.87 -12.31 29.42
C ARG A 911 35.80 -11.77 28.33
N ALA A 912 35.26 -11.25 27.22
CA ALA A 912 36.07 -10.71 26.12
C ALA A 912 36.65 -9.32 26.41
N TRP A 913 36.21 -8.63 27.46
CA TRP A 913 36.67 -7.29 27.82
C TRP A 913 38.10 -7.23 28.39
N TYR A 914 38.58 -8.33 28.92
CA TYR A 914 39.86 -8.37 29.64
C TYR A 914 41.04 -8.94 28.85
N ALA A 915 40.84 -9.41 27.64
CA ALA A 915 41.89 -9.96 26.78
C ALA A 915 42.46 -8.87 25.86
N VAL A 916 43.61 -8.35 26.25
CA VAL A 916 44.30 -7.24 25.52
C VAL A 916 44.96 -7.69 24.23
N ASP A 917 45.30 -8.96 24.05
CA ASP A 917 46.13 -9.48 22.98
C ASP A 917 45.42 -9.98 21.69
N PRO A 918 44.13 -10.36 21.69
CA PRO A 918 43.43 -10.73 20.46
C PRO A 918 43.04 -9.54 19.57
N HIS A 919 43.12 -8.31 20.07
CA HIS A 919 42.51 -7.10 19.50
C HIS A 919 43.10 -6.66 18.17
N GLU A 920 44.42 -6.59 18.06
CA GLU A 920 45.09 -6.15 16.82
C GLU A 920 44.91 -7.14 15.67
N ARG A 921 45.04 -8.44 15.96
CA ARG A 921 44.82 -9.50 14.95
C ARG A 921 43.39 -9.50 14.44
N MET A 922 42.45 -9.27 15.31
CA MET A 922 41.04 -9.22 15.02
C MET A 922 40.63 -7.96 14.22
N GLN A 923 41.22 -6.79 14.55
CA GLN A 923 41.06 -5.58 13.75
C GLN A 923 41.63 -5.76 12.34
N GLY A 924 42.77 -6.40 12.19
CA GLY A 924 43.35 -6.72 10.89
C GLY A 924 42.41 -7.60 10.02
N GLN A 925 41.80 -8.62 10.62
CA GLN A 925 40.85 -9.49 9.93
C GLN A 925 39.57 -8.75 9.53
N LEU A 926 39.03 -7.93 10.42
CA LEU A 926 37.88 -7.09 10.12
C LEU A 926 38.14 -6.08 9.01
N GLN A 927 39.34 -5.44 9.07
CA GLN A 927 39.72 -4.48 8.03
C GLN A 927 39.90 -5.18 6.67
N HIS A 928 40.51 -6.36 6.65
CA HIS A 928 40.63 -7.16 5.44
C HIS A 928 39.25 -7.56 4.88
N PHE A 929 38.35 -8.03 5.72
CA PHE A 929 36.97 -8.34 5.32
C PHE A 929 36.26 -7.11 4.72
N LYS A 930 36.36 -5.94 5.37
CA LYS A 930 35.81 -4.67 4.85
C LYS A 930 36.36 -4.33 3.45
N THR A 931 37.64 -4.52 3.25
CA THR A 931 38.31 -4.30 1.96
C THR A 931 37.75 -5.24 0.89
N VAL A 932 37.60 -6.53 1.20
CA VAL A 932 37.04 -7.51 0.26
C VAL A 932 35.58 -7.16 -0.10
N ILE A 933 34.78 -6.75 0.87
CA ILE A 933 33.39 -6.32 0.57
C ILE A 933 33.38 -5.10 -0.35
N LYS A 934 34.22 -4.09 -0.10
CA LYS A 934 34.34 -2.89 -0.97
C LYS A 934 34.77 -3.26 -2.40
N GLN A 935 35.71 -4.20 -2.55
CA GLN A 935 36.13 -4.70 -3.86
C GLN A 935 34.98 -5.44 -4.59
N LEU A 936 34.22 -6.28 -3.88
CA LEU A 936 33.05 -6.95 -4.42
C LEU A 936 31.91 -5.98 -4.78
N GLN A 937 31.74 -4.90 -4.01
CA GLN A 937 30.81 -3.81 -4.39
C GLN A 937 31.21 -3.16 -5.72
N ALA A 938 32.52 -3.03 -5.97
CA ALA A 938 33.08 -2.51 -7.21
C ALA A 938 33.07 -3.54 -8.38
N GLY A 939 32.62 -4.77 -8.14
CA GLY A 939 32.57 -5.83 -9.16
C GLY A 939 33.89 -6.62 -9.33
N GLU A 940 34.84 -6.50 -8.40
CA GLU A 940 36.11 -7.21 -8.45
C GLU A 940 35.98 -8.66 -7.94
N GLU A 941 35.56 -9.57 -8.79
CA GLU A 941 35.30 -10.99 -8.46
C GLU A 941 36.53 -11.76 -7.93
N THR A 942 37.74 -11.36 -8.33
CA THR A 942 39.00 -11.98 -7.88
C THR A 942 39.28 -11.77 -6.41
N ALA A 943 38.65 -10.80 -5.76
CA ALA A 943 38.80 -10.52 -4.34
C ALA A 943 38.52 -11.73 -3.43
N VAL A 944 37.55 -12.58 -3.82
CA VAL A 944 37.19 -13.80 -3.08
C VAL A 944 38.31 -14.84 -3.08
N ALA A 945 38.98 -15.03 -4.23
CA ALA A 945 40.07 -16.02 -4.35
C ALA A 945 41.28 -15.67 -3.50
N VAL A 946 41.52 -14.39 -3.24
CA VAL A 946 42.63 -13.90 -2.39
C VAL A 946 42.28 -13.97 -0.89
N TYR A 947 40.99 -13.90 -0.55
CA TYR A 947 40.52 -13.88 0.85
C TYR A 947 40.56 -15.26 1.51
N PHE A 948 40.32 -16.34 0.74
CA PHE A 948 40.24 -17.74 1.18
C PHE A 948 41.35 -18.59 0.59
#